data_34d907cfb0fcc9142d513386f3c69ba6
#
_entry.id   34d907cfb0fcc9142d513386f3c69ba6
#
_cell.length_a   1.000
_cell.length_b   1.000
_cell.length_c   1.000
_cell.angle_alpha   90.00
_cell.angle_beta   90.00
_cell.angle_gamma   90.00
#
_symmetry.space_group_name_H-M   'P 1'
#
loop_
_entity.id
_entity.type
_entity.pdbx_description
1 polymer ?
#
loop_
_entity_poly.entity_id
_entity_poly.type
_entity_poly.pdbx_seq_one_letter_code
_entity_poly.pdbx_strand_id
1 'polypeptide(L)'
;MPRKKTNLTMPVLALRGLMVFPHMVLHFDVGRPKSVAALQEAMMNDQKIFLVAQKDVDDPDPTPENLCTVGTIANIRQVMNLPGDSLRVLVEGETRGELTAVTQEDPFLLGRIHLPKVTEPEDEMELAALVRTAKDYFDAYARASQRVSQETIASIRDVDDAEQIADLIAANILTKLEDRQQILEEFDIQRRLERLCTILSREIELTGVEKQVQERVKKQIDKNQKDYYLREHMKAIQTELGDTDATDVEELRERAKNTPLNDEARQRVDKELERLSRMTPGTPEVGMSRTYIEWILDLPWGKQTTDNLDLKRARKVLAQDHYGLEKVKERIVEYLAVLKLKQDMRGPILCFVGPPGVGKTSIVRAIAKAVGRQFVQVSLGGVRDEAEIRGHRRTYIGAIPGRIISGMKQAGTMNPVFLFDEIDKMSHDFRGDPASAMLEVLDGEQNGAFRDHYLELPFDLSRVMFITTANSIDTIPTPLLDRMEVIEVPSYTEEEKLQIAKRHLLPKQVKEHGLDAGTVKISDRVMRSLIEGYTREAGVRTLERTIAKVIRKAAVTMLDEGETEVTVTEKVLHQYLGAPRFTRELPEKEPRVGIVNGLAYTTDGGETLEVECLTMPGKGGLRLTGQLGDVMKESAEAAFSYVRAHCADLGLADDFYKDVDIHIHVPEGAVPKDGPSAGVTMATALVSVLTGIPVRNDVAMTGEITLRGRVLPIGGLKEKTLAAYRAGITTLIIPKENQKDLEEIPPHVLSQFKIVCVEQIEQVLENALTRMPERLSLIHI
;
A
#
# COMPACT_ATOMS: atom_id res chain seq x y z
N MET A 1 55.66 14.61 -23.64
CA MET A 1 54.43 14.39 -22.90
C MET A 1 53.86 13.06 -23.32
N PRO A 2 53.49 12.12 -22.41
CA PRO A 2 52.93 10.83 -22.82
C PRO A 2 51.55 11.08 -23.45
N ARG A 3 51.27 10.46 -24.60
CA ARG A 3 49.98 10.50 -25.29
C ARG A 3 48.92 9.99 -24.30
N LYS A 4 47.94 10.84 -23.89
CA LYS A 4 46.77 10.42 -23.12
C LYS A 4 46.08 9.29 -23.91
N LYS A 5 45.91 8.12 -23.28
CA LYS A 5 45.17 7.00 -23.85
C LYS A 5 43.72 7.46 -24.02
N THR A 6 43.20 7.47 -25.23
CA THR A 6 41.81 7.88 -25.56
C THR A 6 40.74 6.86 -25.12
N ASN A 7 41.16 5.64 -24.77
CA ASN A 7 40.26 4.58 -24.28
C ASN A 7 40.83 4.01 -22.98
N LEU A 8 40.00 3.97 -21.96
CA LEU A 8 40.24 3.41 -20.63
C LEU A 8 39.30 2.21 -20.40
N THR A 9 39.81 1.21 -19.68
CA THR A 9 38.92 0.11 -19.21
C THR A 9 38.89 0.18 -17.70
N MET A 10 37.68 0.29 -17.14
CA MET A 10 37.49 0.45 -15.69
C MET A 10 36.16 -0.12 -15.22
N PRO A 11 36.00 -0.39 -13.91
CA PRO A 11 34.74 -0.80 -13.32
C PRO A 11 33.63 0.24 -13.55
N VAL A 12 32.43 -0.24 -13.85
CA VAL A 12 31.25 0.59 -14.10
C VAL A 12 30.24 0.37 -12.98
N LEU A 13 29.69 1.46 -12.44
CA LEU A 13 28.69 1.43 -11.41
C LEU A 13 27.41 2.14 -11.91
N ALA A 14 26.31 1.39 -11.98
CA ALA A 14 25.00 1.89 -12.37
C ALA A 14 24.35 2.66 -11.21
N LEU A 15 24.00 3.94 -11.45
CA LEU A 15 23.36 4.81 -10.48
C LEU A 15 21.84 4.81 -10.65
N ARG A 16 21.14 4.62 -9.55
CA ARG A 16 19.67 4.61 -9.51
C ARG A 16 19.13 5.99 -9.13
N GLY A 17 18.54 6.69 -10.08
CA GLY A 17 17.94 8.02 -9.83
C GLY A 17 18.95 9.11 -9.42
N LEU A 18 20.23 8.83 -9.55
CA LEU A 18 21.34 9.75 -9.23
C LEU A 18 22.21 9.97 -10.45
N MET A 19 22.87 11.10 -10.49
CA MET A 19 23.84 11.46 -11.51
C MET A 19 24.97 12.27 -10.90
N VAL A 20 26.18 11.98 -11.30
CA VAL A 20 27.38 12.69 -10.85
C VAL A 20 27.95 13.46 -12.02
N PHE A 21 28.14 14.76 -11.84
CA PHE A 21 28.83 15.61 -12.80
C PHE A 21 30.32 15.73 -12.47
N PRO A 22 31.17 16.11 -13.43
CA PRO A 22 32.53 16.52 -13.13
C PRO A 22 32.56 17.61 -12.04
N HIS A 23 33.60 17.58 -11.21
CA HIS A 23 33.79 18.50 -10.06
C HIS A 23 32.73 18.41 -8.96
N MET A 24 31.77 17.48 -9.05
CA MET A 24 30.77 17.24 -8.02
C MET A 24 31.29 16.24 -6.99
N VAL A 25 31.12 16.57 -5.70
CA VAL A 25 31.41 15.67 -4.59
C VAL A 25 30.08 15.18 -4.02
N LEU A 26 29.87 13.88 -4.03
CA LEU A 26 28.61 13.26 -3.58
C LEU A 26 28.87 12.00 -2.79
N HIS A 27 28.04 11.77 -1.77
CA HIS A 27 28.01 10.50 -1.06
C HIS A 27 26.68 9.78 -1.36
N PHE A 28 26.75 8.46 -1.53
CA PHE A 28 25.57 7.62 -1.73
C PHE A 28 25.84 6.19 -1.24
N ASP A 29 24.76 5.44 -1.05
CA ASP A 29 24.81 4.07 -0.55
C ASP A 29 24.77 3.07 -1.71
N VAL A 30 25.61 2.05 -1.63
CA VAL A 30 25.77 0.99 -2.63
C VAL A 30 25.45 -0.34 -1.97
N GLY A 31 24.38 -0.99 -2.41
CA GLY A 31 23.90 -2.27 -1.83
C GLY A 31 23.78 -3.42 -2.84
N ARG A 32 23.85 -3.14 -4.16
CA ARG A 32 23.77 -4.20 -5.18
C ARG A 32 25.08 -5.00 -5.21
N PRO A 33 25.05 -6.35 -5.22
CA PRO A 33 26.28 -7.16 -5.21
C PRO A 33 27.27 -6.82 -6.32
N LYS A 34 26.79 -6.64 -7.57
CA LYS A 34 27.64 -6.24 -8.71
C LYS A 34 28.27 -4.85 -8.52
N SER A 35 27.50 -3.91 -7.93
CA SER A 35 27.99 -2.55 -7.66
C SER A 35 29.02 -2.53 -6.52
N VAL A 36 28.82 -3.34 -5.48
CA VAL A 36 29.77 -3.52 -4.39
C VAL A 36 31.07 -4.14 -4.92
N ALA A 37 30.99 -5.18 -5.76
CA ALA A 37 32.15 -5.80 -6.38
C ALA A 37 32.91 -4.82 -7.30
N ALA A 38 32.20 -4.01 -8.10
CA ALA A 38 32.81 -2.97 -8.93
C ALA A 38 33.59 -1.93 -8.10
N LEU A 39 33.00 -1.53 -6.97
CA LEU A 39 33.62 -0.58 -6.05
C LEU A 39 34.87 -1.16 -5.38
N GLN A 40 34.82 -2.42 -4.94
CA GLN A 40 35.96 -3.12 -4.35
C GLN A 40 37.10 -3.27 -5.34
N GLU A 41 36.82 -3.63 -6.59
CA GLU A 41 37.82 -3.70 -7.66
C GLU A 41 38.46 -2.33 -7.95
N ALA A 42 37.65 -1.28 -8.01
CA ALA A 42 38.15 0.09 -8.20
C ALA A 42 39.07 0.52 -7.06
N MET A 43 38.77 0.15 -5.82
CA MET A 43 39.59 0.45 -4.64
C MET A 43 40.95 -0.29 -4.64
N MET A 44 41.01 -1.49 -5.22
CA MET A 44 42.24 -2.27 -5.35
C MET A 44 43.18 -1.75 -6.44
N ASN A 45 42.64 -0.97 -7.39
CA ASN A 45 43.37 -0.40 -8.50
C ASN A 45 43.61 1.11 -8.32
N ASP A 46 43.23 1.91 -9.31
CA ASP A 46 43.48 3.35 -9.38
C ASP A 46 42.52 4.22 -8.56
N GLN A 47 41.61 3.65 -7.77
CA GLN A 47 40.52 4.32 -7.05
C GLN A 47 39.59 5.10 -7.98
N LYS A 48 39.58 4.75 -9.27
CA LYS A 48 38.70 5.35 -10.28
C LYS A 48 37.59 4.40 -10.67
N ILE A 49 36.39 4.94 -10.80
CA ILE A 49 35.19 4.21 -11.19
C ILE A 49 34.38 5.03 -12.19
N PHE A 50 33.77 4.37 -13.15
CA PHE A 50 32.84 5.03 -14.08
C PHE A 50 31.42 4.96 -13.54
N LEU A 51 30.84 6.12 -13.32
CA LEU A 51 29.48 6.29 -12.79
C LEU A 51 28.54 6.64 -13.94
N VAL A 52 27.50 5.83 -14.13
CA VAL A 52 26.55 6.02 -15.22
C VAL A 52 25.12 5.83 -14.71
N ALA A 53 24.19 6.68 -15.16
CA ALA A 53 22.79 6.57 -14.77
C ALA A 53 22.09 5.42 -15.52
N GLN A 54 21.21 4.70 -14.85
CA GLN A 54 20.30 3.76 -15.50
C GLN A 54 19.11 4.50 -16.13
N LYS A 55 18.63 4.01 -17.28
CA LYS A 55 17.49 4.61 -18.01
C LYS A 55 16.18 4.41 -17.28
N ASP A 56 15.97 3.22 -16.73
CA ASP A 56 14.80 2.88 -15.93
C ASP A 56 15.19 2.85 -14.44
N VAL A 57 14.60 3.74 -13.65
CA VAL A 57 14.89 3.87 -12.21
C VAL A 57 14.39 2.65 -11.42
N ASP A 58 13.39 1.94 -11.93
CA ASP A 58 12.77 0.82 -11.23
C ASP A 58 13.45 -0.53 -11.51
N ASP A 59 14.39 -0.60 -12.46
CA ASP A 59 15.15 -1.80 -12.76
C ASP A 59 16.14 -2.16 -11.63
N PRO A 60 15.98 -3.30 -10.95
CA PRO A 60 16.85 -3.71 -9.85
C PRO A 60 18.26 -4.17 -10.31
N ASP A 61 18.41 -4.74 -11.50
CA ASP A 61 19.69 -5.23 -12.06
C ASP A 61 19.83 -4.83 -13.54
N PRO A 62 20.16 -3.55 -13.83
CA PRO A 62 20.16 -3.03 -15.18
C PRO A 62 21.19 -3.73 -16.07
N THR A 63 20.72 -4.18 -17.24
CA THR A 63 21.59 -4.69 -18.30
C THR A 63 22.37 -3.55 -18.97
N PRO A 64 23.47 -3.84 -19.69
CA PRO A 64 24.23 -2.79 -20.39
C PRO A 64 23.38 -1.91 -21.33
N GLU A 65 22.32 -2.44 -21.91
CA GLU A 65 21.40 -1.72 -22.80
C GLU A 65 20.51 -0.71 -22.05
N ASN A 66 20.26 -0.95 -20.76
CA ASN A 66 19.49 -0.10 -19.87
C ASN A 66 20.32 0.98 -19.19
N LEU A 67 21.63 1.08 -19.52
CA LEU A 67 22.48 2.16 -19.05
C LEU A 67 22.49 3.32 -20.06
N CYS A 68 22.72 4.54 -19.56
CA CYS A 68 23.04 5.67 -20.41
C CYS A 68 24.43 5.47 -21.03
N THR A 69 24.68 6.10 -22.17
CA THR A 69 25.97 5.95 -22.86
C THR A 69 27.04 6.87 -22.30
N VAL A 70 26.66 8.02 -21.76
CA VAL A 70 27.57 9.00 -21.18
C VAL A 70 27.41 9.02 -19.66
N GLY A 71 28.55 9.01 -18.99
CA GLY A 71 28.66 9.08 -17.54
C GLY A 71 29.93 9.85 -17.11
N THR A 72 30.24 9.75 -15.83
CA THR A 72 31.40 10.48 -15.25
C THR A 72 32.39 9.50 -14.65
N ILE A 73 33.68 9.67 -15.00
CA ILE A 73 34.78 9.04 -14.30
C ILE A 73 34.94 9.78 -12.97
N ALA A 74 34.89 9.06 -11.88
CA ALA A 74 34.99 9.63 -10.54
C ALA A 74 36.12 8.97 -9.73
N ASN A 75 36.72 9.76 -8.86
CA ASN A 75 37.68 9.29 -7.86
C ASN A 75 36.93 8.91 -6.59
N ILE A 76 37.22 7.75 -6.04
CA ILE A 76 36.68 7.30 -4.75
C ILE A 76 37.53 7.94 -3.65
N ARG A 77 36.93 8.81 -2.83
CA ARG A 77 37.60 9.52 -1.74
C ARG A 77 37.51 8.77 -0.42
N GLN A 78 36.36 8.17 -0.14
CA GLN A 78 36.11 7.44 1.10
C GLN A 78 35.09 6.34 0.90
N VAL A 79 35.27 5.21 1.57
CA VAL A 79 34.30 4.11 1.65
C VAL A 79 34.07 3.76 3.11
N MET A 80 32.83 3.62 3.53
CA MET A 80 32.44 3.21 4.87
C MET A 80 31.49 2.01 4.78
N ASN A 81 31.71 1.00 5.61
CA ASN A 81 30.82 -0.16 5.71
C ASN A 81 29.57 0.23 6.49
N LEU A 82 28.40 -0.15 5.98
CA LEU A 82 27.11 -0.04 6.64
C LEU A 82 26.61 -1.43 7.07
N PRO A 83 25.70 -1.52 8.05
CA PRO A 83 25.05 -2.79 8.38
C PRO A 83 24.32 -3.39 7.16
N GLY A 84 24.42 -4.70 6.92
CA GLY A 84 23.72 -5.40 5.84
C GLY A 84 24.45 -5.38 4.48
N ASP A 85 25.78 -5.59 4.48
CA ASP A 85 26.64 -5.71 3.27
C ASP A 85 26.57 -4.54 2.28
N SER A 86 26.06 -3.39 2.71
CA SER A 86 26.04 -2.17 1.92
C SER A 86 27.22 -1.25 2.27
N LEU A 87 27.64 -0.46 1.28
CA LEU A 87 28.75 0.47 1.40
C LEU A 87 28.28 1.90 1.19
N ARG A 88 28.70 2.83 2.03
CA ARG A 88 28.60 4.27 1.76
C ARG A 88 29.87 4.76 1.13
N VAL A 89 29.74 5.36 -0.05
CA VAL A 89 30.91 5.85 -0.80
C VAL A 89 30.83 7.36 -0.99
N LEU A 90 31.96 8.04 -0.80
CA LEU A 90 32.15 9.44 -1.17
C LEU A 90 32.97 9.46 -2.46
N VAL A 91 32.43 10.04 -3.51
CA VAL A 91 33.05 10.16 -4.82
C VAL A 91 33.21 11.62 -5.23
N GLU A 92 34.24 11.89 -6.03
CA GLU A 92 34.45 13.17 -6.68
C GLU A 92 34.55 12.94 -8.19
N GLY A 93 33.64 13.56 -8.96
CA GLY A 93 33.62 13.49 -10.41
C GLY A 93 34.87 14.16 -11.00
N GLU A 94 35.57 13.50 -11.94
CA GLU A 94 36.80 14.02 -12.57
C GLU A 94 36.53 14.50 -13.99
N THR A 95 35.99 13.64 -14.85
CA THR A 95 35.75 13.97 -16.26
C THR A 95 34.61 13.14 -16.86
N ARG A 96 34.02 13.61 -17.95
CA ARG A 96 33.05 12.88 -18.73
C ARG A 96 33.70 11.75 -19.52
N GLY A 97 32.92 10.69 -19.74
CA GLY A 97 33.32 9.60 -20.61
C GLY A 97 32.12 8.96 -21.30
N GLU A 98 32.37 8.33 -22.42
CA GLU A 98 31.37 7.60 -23.19
C GLU A 98 31.64 6.09 -23.06
N LEU A 99 30.66 5.35 -22.60
CA LEU A 99 30.68 3.89 -22.50
C LEU A 99 30.51 3.28 -23.90
N THR A 100 31.59 2.81 -24.50
CA THR A 100 31.54 2.26 -25.87
C THR A 100 31.24 0.78 -25.91
N ALA A 101 31.62 0.02 -24.89
CA ALA A 101 31.29 -1.40 -24.74
C ALA A 101 31.45 -1.86 -23.30
N VAL A 102 30.62 -2.77 -22.88
CA VAL A 102 30.81 -3.55 -21.64
C VAL A 102 31.52 -4.83 -22.02
N THR A 103 32.67 -5.05 -21.40
CA THR A 103 33.55 -6.19 -21.69
C THR A 103 33.39 -7.35 -20.74
N GLN A 104 32.75 -7.13 -19.58
CA GLN A 104 32.45 -8.11 -18.56
C GLN A 104 31.18 -7.68 -17.83
N GLU A 105 30.32 -8.64 -17.47
CA GLU A 105 29.07 -8.38 -16.73
C GLU A 105 29.06 -9.01 -15.32
N ASP A 106 29.82 -10.09 -15.12
CA ASP A 106 29.98 -10.77 -13.84
C ASP A 106 31.46 -10.91 -13.46
N PRO A 107 31.86 -10.77 -12.18
CA PRO A 107 31.08 -10.44 -10.99
C PRO A 107 30.71 -8.96 -10.86
N PHE A 108 31.20 -8.10 -11.76
CA PHE A 108 30.89 -6.67 -11.86
C PHE A 108 31.00 -6.21 -13.30
N LEU A 109 30.37 -5.07 -13.60
CA LEU A 109 30.44 -4.48 -14.93
C LEU A 109 31.81 -3.85 -15.17
N LEU A 110 32.48 -4.28 -16.23
CA LEU A 110 33.74 -3.68 -16.69
C LEU A 110 33.51 -3.06 -18.07
N GLY A 111 33.70 -1.74 -18.16
CA GLY A 111 33.40 -0.97 -19.37
C GLY A 111 34.63 -0.42 -20.04
N ARG A 112 34.60 -0.31 -21.37
CA ARG A 112 35.55 0.46 -22.16
C ARG A 112 34.99 1.87 -22.34
N ILE A 113 35.71 2.83 -21.75
CA ILE A 113 35.32 4.23 -21.72
C ILE A 113 36.14 5.00 -22.70
N HIS A 114 35.50 5.68 -23.63
CA HIS A 114 36.13 6.62 -24.56
C HIS A 114 36.11 8.01 -23.92
N LEU A 115 37.27 8.68 -23.97
CA LEU A 115 37.39 10.08 -23.57
C LEU A 115 37.35 10.94 -24.84
N PRO A 116 36.23 11.58 -25.14
CA PRO A 116 36.11 12.47 -26.29
C PRO A 116 37.05 13.67 -26.11
N LYS A 117 37.53 14.20 -27.20
CA LYS A 117 38.30 15.46 -27.16
C LYS A 117 37.31 16.59 -26.92
N VAL A 118 37.62 17.43 -25.97
CA VAL A 118 36.93 18.70 -25.76
C VAL A 118 37.19 19.55 -27.01
N THR A 119 36.11 20.01 -27.63
CA THR A 119 36.19 20.91 -28.78
C THR A 119 36.54 22.30 -28.24
N GLU A 120 37.66 22.87 -28.74
CA GLU A 120 37.99 24.25 -28.42
C GLU A 120 36.89 25.18 -28.96
N PRO A 121 36.47 26.19 -28.22
CA PRO A 121 35.40 27.09 -28.67
C PRO A 121 35.84 27.86 -29.93
N GLU A 122 34.94 27.97 -30.88
CA GLU A 122 35.22 28.68 -32.13
C GLU A 122 35.31 30.20 -31.92
N ASP A 123 34.62 30.74 -30.91
CA ASP A 123 34.59 32.17 -30.53
C ASP A 123 34.58 32.33 -28.99
N GLU A 124 35.69 32.83 -28.45
CA GLU A 124 35.84 33.11 -27.00
C GLU A 124 34.85 34.21 -26.50
N MET A 125 34.48 35.16 -27.37
CA MET A 125 33.54 36.22 -27.00
C MET A 125 32.11 35.66 -26.89
N GLU A 126 31.73 34.75 -27.77
CA GLU A 126 30.43 34.09 -27.73
C GLU A 126 30.30 33.18 -26.50
N LEU A 127 31.39 32.42 -26.20
CA LEU A 127 31.44 31.59 -24.98
C LEU A 127 31.29 32.45 -23.71
N ALA A 128 31.99 33.58 -23.63
CA ALA A 128 31.86 34.48 -22.49
C ALA A 128 30.47 35.08 -22.34
N ALA A 129 29.79 35.37 -23.46
CA ALA A 129 28.39 35.82 -23.45
C ALA A 129 27.43 34.75 -22.97
N LEU A 130 27.62 33.48 -23.39
CA LEU A 130 26.81 32.34 -22.94
C LEU A 130 26.99 32.05 -21.44
N VAL A 131 28.22 32.09 -20.94
CA VAL A 131 28.53 31.96 -19.50
C VAL A 131 27.78 33.04 -18.69
N ARG A 132 27.87 34.28 -19.15
CA ARG A 132 27.15 35.38 -18.49
C ARG A 132 25.62 35.15 -18.49
N THR A 133 25.08 34.75 -19.63
CA THR A 133 23.65 34.46 -19.79
C THR A 133 23.22 33.31 -18.87
N ALA A 134 24.01 32.24 -18.77
CA ALA A 134 23.74 31.13 -17.86
C ALA A 134 23.76 31.55 -16.38
N LYS A 135 24.72 32.40 -15.98
CA LYS A 135 24.75 33.00 -14.62
C LYS A 135 23.53 33.88 -14.36
N ASP A 136 23.11 34.69 -15.34
CA ASP A 136 21.94 35.55 -15.22
C ASP A 136 20.63 34.74 -15.06
N TYR A 137 20.46 33.68 -15.85
CA TYR A 137 19.32 32.75 -15.70
C TYR A 137 19.37 32.00 -14.36
N PHE A 138 20.55 31.56 -13.91
CA PHE A 138 20.73 30.97 -12.61
C PHE A 138 20.29 31.91 -11.49
N ASP A 139 20.73 33.16 -11.50
CA ASP A 139 20.36 34.17 -10.53
C ASP A 139 18.84 34.48 -10.57
N ALA A 140 18.24 34.48 -11.75
CA ALA A 140 16.79 34.66 -11.93
C ALA A 140 16.01 33.49 -11.32
N TYR A 141 16.46 32.26 -11.58
CA TYR A 141 15.86 31.05 -10.99
C TYR A 141 16.01 31.01 -9.47
N ALA A 142 17.20 31.32 -8.94
CA ALA A 142 17.46 31.34 -7.51
C ALA A 142 16.57 32.35 -6.76
N ARG A 143 16.31 33.53 -7.38
CA ARG A 143 15.36 34.53 -6.86
C ARG A 143 13.91 34.08 -6.93
N ALA A 144 13.53 33.30 -7.95
CA ALA A 144 12.15 32.87 -8.15
C ALA A 144 11.78 31.68 -7.26
N SER A 145 12.68 30.70 -7.12
CA SER A 145 12.35 29.39 -6.52
C SER A 145 12.52 29.30 -5.01
N GLN A 146 13.32 30.17 -4.38
CA GLN A 146 13.70 30.13 -2.95
C GLN A 146 14.27 28.76 -2.46
N ARG A 147 14.60 27.85 -3.38
CA ARG A 147 15.09 26.48 -3.09
C ARG A 147 16.60 26.40 -3.07
N VAL A 148 17.30 27.40 -3.56
CA VAL A 148 18.77 27.41 -3.70
C VAL A 148 19.39 28.08 -2.48
N SER A 149 20.35 27.40 -1.82
CA SER A 149 21.03 27.94 -0.65
C SER A 149 21.95 29.11 -1.01
N GLN A 150 22.16 30.04 -0.06
CA GLN A 150 23.08 31.17 -0.27
C GLN A 150 24.53 30.70 -0.54
N GLU A 151 24.92 29.57 0.05
CA GLU A 151 26.25 28.96 -0.17
C GLU A 151 26.40 28.48 -1.62
N THR A 152 25.37 27.83 -2.18
CA THR A 152 25.36 27.40 -3.58
C THR A 152 25.41 28.59 -4.54
N ILE A 153 24.71 29.67 -4.22
CA ILE A 153 24.74 30.89 -5.05
C ILE A 153 26.14 31.50 -5.05
N ALA A 154 26.79 31.58 -3.89
CA ALA A 154 28.15 32.10 -3.78
C ALA A 154 29.16 31.21 -4.54
N SER A 155 29.08 29.89 -4.36
CA SER A 155 30.01 28.95 -5.01
C SER A 155 29.95 28.99 -6.53
N ILE A 156 28.78 29.18 -7.14
CA ILE A 156 28.64 29.27 -8.61
C ILE A 156 29.11 30.61 -9.15
N ARG A 157 28.95 31.70 -8.39
CA ARG A 157 29.43 33.03 -8.80
C ARG A 157 30.93 33.16 -8.84
N ASP A 158 31.61 32.48 -7.90
CA ASP A 158 33.07 32.54 -7.75
C ASP A 158 33.82 31.68 -8.76
N VAL A 159 33.14 30.87 -9.57
CA VAL A 159 33.74 30.04 -10.61
C VAL A 159 33.76 30.82 -11.94
N ASP A 160 34.93 30.78 -12.61
CA ASP A 160 35.11 31.42 -13.92
C ASP A 160 35.22 30.43 -15.09
N ASP A 161 35.46 29.14 -14.79
CA ASP A 161 35.55 28.09 -15.80
C ASP A 161 34.14 27.72 -16.37
N ALA A 162 34.01 27.82 -17.68
CA ALA A 162 32.75 27.62 -18.39
C ALA A 162 32.19 26.19 -18.23
N GLU A 163 33.07 25.17 -18.24
CA GLU A 163 32.64 23.78 -18.06
C GLU A 163 32.14 23.54 -16.65
N GLN A 164 32.91 24.03 -15.67
CA GLN A 164 32.55 23.87 -14.26
C GLN A 164 31.25 24.62 -13.90
N ILE A 165 31.02 25.80 -14.48
CA ILE A 165 29.78 26.57 -14.29
C ILE A 165 28.58 25.78 -14.81
N ALA A 166 28.67 25.26 -16.04
CA ALA A 166 27.58 24.50 -16.63
C ALA A 166 27.22 23.26 -15.77
N ASP A 167 28.20 22.56 -15.27
CA ASP A 167 28.04 21.35 -14.47
C ASP A 167 27.49 21.65 -13.06
N LEU A 168 27.99 22.69 -12.41
CA LEU A 168 27.51 23.10 -11.09
C LEU A 168 26.05 23.56 -11.14
N ILE A 169 25.68 24.35 -12.16
CA ILE A 169 24.28 24.76 -12.33
C ILE A 169 23.38 23.55 -12.59
N ALA A 170 23.77 22.66 -13.50
CA ALA A 170 23.00 21.45 -13.82
C ALA A 170 22.83 20.53 -12.60
N ALA A 171 23.89 20.33 -11.82
CA ALA A 171 23.85 19.48 -10.63
C ALA A 171 22.92 20.01 -9.54
N ASN A 172 22.85 21.33 -9.34
CA ASN A 172 22.14 21.94 -8.22
C ASN A 172 20.70 22.38 -8.54
N ILE A 173 20.38 22.64 -9.83
CA ILE A 173 19.06 23.17 -10.21
C ILE A 173 18.17 22.14 -10.89
N LEU A 174 18.73 21.37 -11.83
CA LEU A 174 17.90 20.47 -12.62
C LEU A 174 17.38 19.32 -11.75
N THR A 175 16.06 19.19 -11.68
CA THR A 175 15.41 18.15 -10.89
C THR A 175 15.13 16.87 -11.71
N LYS A 176 14.89 17.03 -13.03
CA LYS A 176 14.61 15.91 -13.92
C LYS A 176 15.90 15.22 -14.37
N LEU A 177 15.93 13.90 -14.25
CA LEU A 177 17.08 13.09 -14.63
C LEU A 177 17.40 13.21 -16.12
N GLU A 178 16.35 13.29 -16.95
CA GLU A 178 16.46 13.46 -18.40
C GLU A 178 17.18 14.77 -18.78
N ASP A 179 16.81 15.88 -18.15
CA ASP A 179 17.42 17.18 -18.38
C ASP A 179 18.90 17.18 -17.93
N ARG A 180 19.21 16.54 -16.80
CA ARG A 180 20.59 16.35 -16.31
C ARG A 180 21.41 15.53 -17.30
N GLN A 181 20.85 14.43 -17.84
CA GLN A 181 21.52 13.56 -18.78
C GLN A 181 21.82 14.30 -20.09
N GLN A 182 20.89 15.11 -20.59
CA GLN A 182 21.12 15.91 -21.80
C GLN A 182 22.31 16.89 -21.65
N ILE A 183 22.49 17.47 -20.48
CA ILE A 183 23.62 18.35 -20.21
C ILE A 183 24.92 17.55 -20.07
N LEU A 184 24.87 16.36 -19.47
CA LEU A 184 26.04 15.50 -19.31
C LEU A 184 26.52 14.94 -20.66
N GLU A 185 25.61 14.61 -21.57
CA GLU A 185 25.88 14.05 -22.91
C GLU A 185 26.48 15.05 -23.90
N GLU A 186 26.28 16.34 -23.67
CA GLU A 186 26.80 17.35 -24.58
C GLU A 186 28.27 17.66 -24.27
N PHE A 187 29.17 17.29 -25.17
CA PHE A 187 30.62 17.48 -25.04
C PHE A 187 31.10 18.86 -25.51
N ASP A 188 30.33 19.49 -26.41
CA ASP A 188 30.63 20.84 -26.85
C ASP A 188 30.13 21.86 -25.80
N ILE A 189 31.03 22.68 -25.27
CA ILE A 189 30.72 23.59 -24.17
C ILE A 189 29.75 24.70 -24.59
N GLN A 190 29.81 25.21 -25.81
CA GLN A 190 28.87 26.23 -26.29
C GLN A 190 27.48 25.67 -26.36
N ARG A 191 27.28 24.52 -27.02
CA ARG A 191 25.99 23.83 -27.12
C ARG A 191 25.46 23.41 -25.76
N ARG A 192 26.35 23.00 -24.83
CA ARG A 192 25.96 22.65 -23.46
C ARG A 192 25.36 23.84 -22.71
N LEU A 193 26.03 25.02 -22.81
CA LEU A 193 25.51 26.25 -22.20
C LEU A 193 24.22 26.72 -22.84
N GLU A 194 24.10 26.62 -24.18
CA GLU A 194 22.83 26.93 -24.87
C GLU A 194 21.67 26.06 -24.41
N ARG A 195 21.92 24.74 -24.32
CA ARG A 195 20.91 23.81 -23.77
C ARG A 195 20.56 24.13 -22.33
N LEU A 196 21.56 24.39 -21.51
CA LEU A 196 21.37 24.76 -20.12
C LEU A 196 20.52 26.03 -20.00
N CYS A 197 20.82 27.08 -20.77
CA CYS A 197 20.04 28.31 -20.82
C CYS A 197 18.57 28.06 -21.24
N THR A 198 18.37 27.18 -22.24
CA THR A 198 17.03 26.81 -22.69
C THR A 198 16.24 26.10 -21.58
N ILE A 199 16.87 25.15 -20.87
CA ILE A 199 16.24 24.43 -19.76
C ILE A 199 15.95 25.38 -18.59
N LEU A 200 16.90 26.26 -18.24
CA LEU A 200 16.72 27.25 -17.18
C LEU A 200 15.58 28.22 -17.48
N SER A 201 15.48 28.71 -18.73
CA SER A 201 14.39 29.58 -19.15
C SER A 201 13.03 28.92 -18.94
N ARG A 202 12.88 27.65 -19.34
CA ARG A 202 11.67 26.85 -19.13
C ARG A 202 11.35 26.66 -17.62
N GLU A 203 12.36 26.36 -16.81
CA GLU A 203 12.17 26.18 -15.36
C GLU A 203 11.80 27.49 -14.65
N ILE A 204 12.31 28.63 -15.12
CA ILE A 204 11.92 29.98 -14.62
C ILE A 204 10.45 30.25 -14.95
N GLU A 205 10.02 29.98 -16.19
CA GLU A 205 8.61 30.14 -16.58
C GLU A 205 7.67 29.25 -15.75
N LEU A 206 8.03 27.96 -15.57
CA LEU A 206 7.25 27.04 -14.73
C LEU A 206 7.15 27.52 -13.29
N THR A 207 8.27 27.97 -12.69
CA THR A 207 8.29 28.51 -11.33
C THR A 207 7.43 29.81 -11.24
N GLY A 208 7.43 30.62 -12.27
CA GLY A 208 6.56 31.79 -12.39
C GLY A 208 5.08 31.43 -12.39
N VAL A 209 4.69 30.39 -13.14
CA VAL A 209 3.31 29.87 -13.19
C VAL A 209 2.92 29.24 -11.84
N GLU A 210 3.79 28.45 -11.22
CA GLU A 210 3.57 27.88 -9.89
C GLU A 210 3.29 28.99 -8.86
N LYS A 211 4.10 30.05 -8.88
CA LYS A 211 3.91 31.20 -8.00
C LYS A 211 2.59 31.91 -8.25
N GLN A 212 2.19 32.10 -9.52
CA GLN A 212 0.88 32.71 -9.86
C GLN A 212 -0.28 31.81 -9.40
N VAL A 213 -0.16 30.49 -9.51
CA VAL A 213 -1.17 29.53 -9.00
C VAL A 213 -1.24 29.61 -7.48
N GLN A 214 -0.09 29.60 -6.80
CA GLN A 214 -0.04 29.78 -5.34
C GLN A 214 -0.60 31.12 -4.89
N GLU A 215 -0.31 32.21 -5.62
CA GLU A 215 -0.88 33.53 -5.34
C GLU A 215 -2.39 33.56 -5.60
N ARG A 216 -2.92 32.88 -6.63
CA ARG A 216 -4.37 32.74 -6.84
C ARG A 216 -5.02 31.93 -5.72
N VAL A 217 -4.43 30.82 -5.33
CA VAL A 217 -4.90 30.02 -4.20
C VAL A 217 -4.83 30.83 -2.91
N LYS A 218 -3.74 31.58 -2.68
CA LYS A 218 -3.59 32.47 -1.54
C LYS A 218 -4.61 33.60 -1.60
N LYS A 219 -4.84 34.23 -2.78
CA LYS A 219 -5.89 35.25 -2.96
C LYS A 219 -7.30 34.69 -2.76
N GLN A 220 -7.53 33.40 -3.12
CA GLN A 220 -8.81 32.76 -2.83
C GLN A 220 -8.97 32.46 -1.33
N ILE A 221 -7.89 32.09 -0.68
CA ILE A 221 -7.82 31.91 0.78
C ILE A 221 -7.93 33.27 1.46
N ASP A 222 -7.19 34.27 0.97
CA ASP A 222 -7.24 35.66 1.47
C ASP A 222 -8.62 36.30 1.22
N LYS A 223 -9.32 35.99 0.13
CA LYS A 223 -10.70 36.40 -0.11
C LYS A 223 -11.68 35.80 0.86
N ASN A 224 -11.52 34.46 1.12
CA ASN A 224 -12.31 33.80 2.16
C ASN A 224 -11.92 34.28 3.58
N GLN A 225 -10.64 34.58 3.82
CA GLN A 225 -10.18 35.23 5.04
C GLN A 225 -10.64 36.67 5.10
N LYS A 226 -10.67 37.40 3.97
CA LYS A 226 -11.14 38.78 3.92
C LYS A 226 -12.65 38.89 4.09
N ASP A 227 -13.44 37.93 3.58
CA ASP A 227 -14.86 37.80 3.90
C ASP A 227 -15.10 37.39 5.36
N TYR A 228 -14.23 36.54 5.90
CA TYR A 228 -14.17 36.23 7.34
C TYR A 228 -13.70 37.50 8.11
N TYR A 229 -12.63 38.13 7.65
CA TYR A 229 -12.07 39.35 8.25
C TYR A 229 -13.02 40.56 8.15
N LEU A 230 -13.78 40.72 7.06
CA LEU A 230 -14.83 41.71 6.93
C LEU A 230 -16.03 41.43 7.83
N ARG A 231 -16.36 40.14 8.05
CA ARG A 231 -17.34 39.76 9.08
C ARG A 231 -16.79 39.98 10.50
N GLU A 232 -15.51 39.75 10.71
CA GLU A 232 -14.81 40.05 11.96
C GLU A 232 -14.59 41.58 12.11
N HIS A 233 -14.28 42.30 11.03
CA HIS A 233 -14.23 43.77 11.06
C HIS A 233 -15.60 44.43 11.24
N MET A 234 -16.66 43.87 10.67
CA MET A 234 -18.01 44.29 11.04
C MET A 234 -18.33 44.00 12.50
N LYS A 235 -17.87 42.85 13.01
CA LYS A 235 -17.90 42.51 14.42
C LYS A 235 -17.03 43.46 15.25
N ALA A 236 -15.79 43.74 14.79
CA ALA A 236 -14.87 44.66 15.45
C ALA A 236 -15.37 46.13 15.44
N ILE A 237 -16.02 46.58 14.37
CA ILE A 237 -16.69 47.89 14.31
C ILE A 237 -17.93 47.90 15.23
N GLN A 238 -18.63 46.78 15.35
CA GLN A 238 -19.66 46.61 16.40
C GLN A 238 -19.04 46.59 17.80
N THR A 239 -17.78 46.17 17.94
CA THR A 239 -17.00 46.13 19.21
C THR A 239 -16.41 47.50 19.57
N GLU A 240 -15.97 48.31 18.60
CA GLU A 240 -15.56 49.71 18.83
C GLU A 240 -16.74 50.61 19.21
N LEU A 241 -17.95 50.19 18.91
CA LEU A 241 -19.18 50.80 19.44
C LEU A 241 -19.52 50.33 20.87
N GLY A 242 -18.64 49.54 21.51
CA GLY A 242 -18.59 49.30 22.93
C GLY A 242 -19.56 48.25 23.45
N ASP A 243 -19.43 46.95 23.08
CA ASP A 243 -20.05 45.89 23.93
C ASP A 243 -19.66 44.40 23.67
N THR A 244 -18.64 44.06 22.86
CA THR A 244 -18.51 42.65 22.41
C THR A 244 -17.42 41.83 23.11
N ASP A 245 -16.29 42.37 23.53
CA ASP A 245 -15.23 41.54 24.17
C ASP A 245 -15.55 41.25 25.65
N ALA A 246 -16.22 42.14 26.34
CA ALA A 246 -16.72 41.85 27.67
C ALA A 246 -17.89 40.84 27.64
N THR A 247 -18.73 40.90 26.61
CA THR A 247 -19.80 39.92 26.34
C THR A 247 -19.28 38.54 25.98
N ASP A 248 -18.23 38.44 25.18
CA ASP A 248 -17.63 37.12 24.76
C ASP A 248 -17.02 36.37 25.94
N VAL A 249 -16.29 37.08 26.82
CA VAL A 249 -15.72 36.44 28.04
C VAL A 249 -16.85 36.04 29.01
N GLU A 250 -17.91 36.85 29.13
CA GLU A 250 -19.03 36.50 29.99
C GLU A 250 -19.87 35.37 29.42
N GLU A 251 -20.04 35.28 28.08
CA GLU A 251 -20.68 34.14 27.41
C GLU A 251 -19.91 32.84 27.68
N LEU A 252 -18.57 32.87 27.51
CA LEU A 252 -17.74 31.68 27.83
C LEU A 252 -17.83 31.33 29.32
N ARG A 253 -17.94 32.32 30.22
CA ARG A 253 -18.09 32.11 31.66
C ARG A 253 -19.47 31.48 31.99
N GLU A 254 -20.54 31.90 31.32
CA GLU A 254 -21.85 31.31 31.46
C GLU A 254 -21.88 29.87 30.90
N ARG A 255 -21.28 29.64 29.74
CA ARG A 255 -21.12 28.30 29.18
C ARG A 255 -20.34 27.38 30.13
N ALA A 256 -19.25 27.88 30.72
CA ALA A 256 -18.45 27.15 31.69
C ALA A 256 -19.25 26.75 32.94
N LYS A 257 -20.11 27.66 33.45
CA LYS A 257 -21.00 27.35 34.59
C LYS A 257 -22.01 26.23 34.26
N ASN A 258 -22.54 26.25 33.04
CA ASN A 258 -23.57 25.30 32.59
C ASN A 258 -22.99 23.96 32.10
N THR A 259 -21.67 23.85 31.86
CA THR A 259 -21.02 22.63 31.44
C THR A 259 -20.59 21.83 32.67
N PRO A 260 -20.92 20.52 32.79
CA PRO A 260 -20.59 19.67 33.94
C PRO A 260 -19.13 19.23 33.85
N LEU A 261 -18.20 20.17 33.95
CA LEU A 261 -16.75 19.92 33.92
C LEU A 261 -16.31 19.16 35.18
N ASN A 262 -15.30 18.30 35.06
CA ASN A 262 -14.62 17.76 36.22
C ASN A 262 -13.82 18.87 36.94
N ASP A 263 -13.36 18.60 38.17
CA ASP A 263 -12.71 19.63 39.03
C ASP A 263 -11.44 20.20 38.38
N GLU A 264 -10.62 19.36 37.74
CA GLU A 264 -9.37 19.78 37.07
C GLU A 264 -9.64 20.66 35.86
N ALA A 265 -10.61 20.26 35.03
CA ALA A 265 -11.04 21.03 33.86
C ALA A 265 -11.67 22.37 34.25
N ARG A 266 -12.48 22.38 35.33
CA ARG A 266 -13.09 23.60 35.85
C ARG A 266 -12.02 24.59 36.32
N GLN A 267 -11.09 24.15 37.15
CA GLN A 267 -9.99 24.98 37.62
C GLN A 267 -9.15 25.54 36.47
N ARG A 268 -8.93 24.73 35.43
CA ARG A 268 -8.18 25.15 34.24
C ARG A 268 -8.93 26.20 33.43
N VAL A 269 -10.22 25.97 33.18
CA VAL A 269 -11.08 26.94 32.47
C VAL A 269 -11.19 28.24 33.21
N ASP A 270 -11.43 28.22 34.54
CA ASP A 270 -11.53 29.43 35.35
C ASP A 270 -10.22 30.23 35.33
N LYS A 271 -9.06 29.57 35.43
CA LYS A 271 -7.75 30.20 35.31
C LYS A 271 -7.49 30.81 33.94
N GLU A 272 -7.88 30.14 32.87
CA GLU A 272 -7.72 30.66 31.50
C GLU A 272 -8.72 31.79 31.22
N LEU A 273 -9.94 31.77 31.77
CA LEU A 273 -10.92 32.87 31.71
C LEU A 273 -10.41 34.12 32.44
N GLU A 274 -9.81 33.93 33.65
CA GLU A 274 -9.15 35.04 34.34
C GLU A 274 -7.97 35.61 33.55
N ARG A 275 -7.18 34.74 32.92
CA ARG A 275 -6.07 35.15 32.05
C ARG A 275 -6.59 35.92 30.84
N LEU A 276 -7.64 35.42 30.16
CA LEU A 276 -8.26 36.02 29.01
C LEU A 276 -8.82 37.42 29.32
N SER A 277 -9.46 37.60 30.50
CA SER A 277 -9.99 38.90 30.93
C SER A 277 -8.93 39.98 31.19
N ARG A 278 -7.65 39.60 31.37
CA ARG A 278 -6.51 40.49 31.62
C ARG A 278 -5.66 40.74 30.37
N MET A 279 -5.91 40.04 29.27
CA MET A 279 -5.16 40.19 28.03
C MET A 279 -5.64 41.39 27.24
N THR A 280 -4.72 41.99 26.48
CA THR A 280 -5.07 43.09 25.57
C THR A 280 -5.85 42.54 24.39
N PRO A 281 -7.05 43.07 24.10
CA PRO A 281 -7.86 42.66 22.97
C PRO A 281 -7.10 42.75 21.63
N GLY A 282 -7.37 41.76 20.72
CA GLY A 282 -6.78 41.75 19.37
C GLY A 282 -5.40 41.12 19.26
N THR A 283 -4.83 40.57 20.36
CA THR A 283 -3.57 39.86 20.29
C THR A 283 -3.79 38.36 19.88
N PRO A 284 -2.83 37.73 19.18
CA PRO A 284 -2.93 36.31 18.81
C PRO A 284 -3.16 35.39 20.01
N GLU A 285 -2.62 35.73 21.16
CA GLU A 285 -2.75 34.98 22.40
C GLU A 285 -4.19 34.92 22.93
N VAL A 286 -4.99 35.99 22.72
CA VAL A 286 -6.43 36.02 23.03
C VAL A 286 -7.18 35.00 22.23
N GLY A 287 -6.92 34.90 20.91
CA GLY A 287 -7.51 33.91 20.03
C GLY A 287 -7.14 32.49 20.41
N MET A 288 -5.88 32.25 20.80
CA MET A 288 -5.40 30.93 21.24
C MET A 288 -6.05 30.52 22.56
N SER A 289 -6.12 31.40 23.56
CA SER A 289 -6.77 31.11 24.86
C SER A 289 -8.28 30.88 24.69
N ARG A 290 -8.94 31.68 23.85
CA ARG A 290 -10.37 31.52 23.51
C ARG A 290 -10.63 30.14 22.88
N THR A 291 -9.89 29.81 21.81
CA THR A 291 -10.01 28.53 21.12
C THR A 291 -9.77 27.34 22.09
N TYR A 292 -8.81 27.48 23.00
CA TYR A 292 -8.54 26.45 24.01
C TYR A 292 -9.71 26.26 24.96
N ILE A 293 -10.31 27.33 25.46
CA ILE A 293 -11.49 27.28 26.33
C ILE A 293 -12.68 26.67 25.57
N GLU A 294 -12.92 27.11 24.33
CA GLU A 294 -13.97 26.56 23.47
C GLU A 294 -13.82 25.05 23.24
N TRP A 295 -12.59 24.57 22.99
CA TRP A 295 -12.33 23.14 22.88
C TRP A 295 -12.73 22.36 24.14
N ILE A 296 -12.38 22.86 25.34
CA ILE A 296 -12.74 22.21 26.59
C ILE A 296 -14.27 22.23 26.76
N LEU A 297 -14.94 23.34 26.51
CA LEU A 297 -16.39 23.48 26.70
C LEU A 297 -17.21 22.72 25.67
N ASP A 298 -16.70 22.50 24.49
CA ASP A 298 -17.35 21.73 23.41
C ASP A 298 -17.29 20.23 23.61
N LEU A 299 -16.44 19.72 24.51
CA LEU A 299 -16.38 18.30 24.82
C LEU A 299 -17.66 17.86 25.56
N PRO A 300 -18.10 16.63 25.35
CA PRO A 300 -19.38 16.13 25.85
C PRO A 300 -19.37 15.74 27.33
N TRP A 301 -18.88 16.60 28.22
CA TRP A 301 -18.81 16.33 29.64
C TRP A 301 -20.17 15.91 30.21
N GLY A 302 -20.20 14.72 30.83
CA GLY A 302 -21.40 14.18 31.46
C GLY A 302 -22.56 13.83 30.53
N LYS A 303 -22.46 14.07 29.24
CA LYS A 303 -23.50 13.76 28.26
C LYS A 303 -23.37 12.31 27.79
N GLN A 304 -24.40 11.48 28.02
CA GLN A 304 -24.38 10.06 27.62
C GLN A 304 -25.67 9.73 26.88
N THR A 305 -25.57 8.81 25.91
CA THR A 305 -26.75 8.15 25.33
C THR A 305 -27.16 6.99 26.20
N THR A 306 -28.46 6.69 26.23
CA THR A 306 -28.97 5.51 26.92
C THR A 306 -28.71 4.27 26.09
N ASP A 307 -27.96 3.32 26.62
CA ASP A 307 -27.63 2.09 25.93
C ASP A 307 -28.87 1.19 25.79
N ASN A 308 -29.10 0.74 24.56
CA ASN A 308 -30.09 -0.26 24.29
C ASN A 308 -29.42 -1.63 24.07
N LEU A 309 -29.34 -2.43 25.13
CA LEU A 309 -28.78 -3.77 25.13
C LEU A 309 -29.84 -4.86 24.93
N ASP A 310 -30.85 -4.60 24.09
CA ASP A 310 -31.82 -5.63 23.67
C ASP A 310 -31.20 -6.50 22.56
N LEU A 311 -30.85 -7.73 22.90
CA LEU A 311 -30.25 -8.70 22.00
C LEU A 311 -31.17 -9.08 20.82
N LYS A 312 -32.49 -9.05 21.01
CA LYS A 312 -33.43 -9.32 19.90
C LYS A 312 -33.39 -8.19 18.87
N ARG A 313 -33.35 -6.95 19.34
CA ARG A 313 -33.20 -5.77 18.49
C ARG A 313 -31.82 -5.79 17.78
N ALA A 314 -30.76 -6.11 18.49
CA ALA A 314 -29.42 -6.20 17.93
C ALA A 314 -29.35 -7.22 16.77
N ARG A 315 -29.86 -8.43 16.98
CA ARG A 315 -29.98 -9.44 15.91
C ARG A 315 -30.78 -8.93 14.70
N LYS A 316 -31.90 -8.25 14.94
CA LYS A 316 -32.73 -7.71 13.86
C LYS A 316 -32.00 -6.64 13.05
N VAL A 317 -31.34 -5.70 13.71
CA VAL A 317 -30.57 -4.62 13.04
C VAL A 317 -29.42 -5.19 12.24
N LEU A 318 -28.63 -6.11 12.84
CA LEU A 318 -27.51 -6.76 12.15
C LEU A 318 -27.96 -7.56 10.94
N ALA A 319 -29.06 -8.30 11.04
CA ALA A 319 -29.64 -9.06 9.92
C ALA A 319 -30.26 -8.17 8.84
N GLN A 320 -30.79 -7.00 9.21
CA GLN A 320 -31.35 -6.04 8.27
C GLN A 320 -30.26 -5.28 7.49
N ASP A 321 -29.18 -4.91 8.14
CA ASP A 321 -28.13 -4.08 7.54
C ASP A 321 -27.05 -4.93 6.83
N HIS A 322 -26.93 -6.25 7.12
CA HIS A 322 -25.96 -7.15 6.51
C HIS A 322 -26.58 -8.51 6.15
N TYR A 323 -26.26 -8.99 4.97
CA TYR A 323 -26.60 -10.34 4.53
C TYR A 323 -25.43 -11.30 4.81
N GLY A 324 -25.73 -12.54 5.23
CA GLY A 324 -24.67 -13.52 5.60
C GLY A 324 -23.95 -13.14 6.89
N LEU A 325 -22.71 -13.58 7.04
CA LEU A 325 -21.84 -13.32 8.20
C LEU A 325 -22.43 -13.80 9.54
N GLU A 326 -23.11 -14.97 9.56
CA GLU A 326 -23.84 -15.42 10.74
C GLU A 326 -22.95 -15.63 11.97
N LYS A 327 -21.74 -16.25 11.80
CA LYS A 327 -20.77 -16.42 12.89
C LYS A 327 -20.31 -15.07 13.48
N VAL A 328 -20.06 -14.08 12.62
CA VAL A 328 -19.64 -12.73 13.03
C VAL A 328 -20.76 -12.04 13.81
N LYS A 329 -22.01 -12.12 13.32
CA LYS A 329 -23.18 -11.57 13.99
C LYS A 329 -23.43 -12.23 15.34
N GLU A 330 -23.28 -13.55 15.43
CA GLU A 330 -23.44 -14.29 16.66
C GLU A 330 -22.40 -13.85 17.70
N ARG A 331 -21.14 -13.72 17.31
CA ARG A 331 -20.06 -13.23 18.18
C ARG A 331 -20.31 -11.81 18.69
N ILE A 332 -20.84 -10.93 17.83
CA ILE A 332 -21.25 -9.57 18.23
C ILE A 332 -22.37 -9.64 19.28
N VAL A 333 -23.35 -10.50 19.08
CA VAL A 333 -24.46 -10.66 20.04
C VAL A 333 -23.97 -11.22 21.37
N GLU A 334 -23.06 -12.18 21.38
CA GLU A 334 -22.42 -12.69 22.59
C GLU A 334 -21.67 -11.58 23.34
N TYR A 335 -20.88 -10.78 22.64
CA TYR A 335 -20.18 -9.63 23.22
C TYR A 335 -21.17 -8.65 23.88
N LEU A 336 -22.27 -8.30 23.18
CA LEU A 336 -23.31 -7.42 23.70
C LEU A 336 -24.03 -8.05 24.92
N ALA A 337 -24.18 -9.38 24.95
CA ALA A 337 -24.75 -10.07 26.09
C ALA A 337 -23.85 -9.98 27.33
N VAL A 338 -22.54 -10.14 27.17
CA VAL A 338 -21.56 -9.97 28.25
C VAL A 338 -21.57 -8.54 28.79
N LEU A 339 -21.60 -7.54 27.90
CA LEU A 339 -21.72 -6.14 28.29
C LEU A 339 -23.00 -5.86 29.09
N LYS A 340 -24.12 -6.46 28.70
CA LYS A 340 -25.39 -6.35 29.43
C LYS A 340 -25.31 -6.93 30.84
N LEU A 341 -24.60 -8.04 31.02
CA LEU A 341 -24.45 -8.72 32.31
C LEU A 341 -23.47 -8.00 33.24
N LYS A 342 -22.34 -7.57 32.71
CA LYS A 342 -21.27 -6.91 33.49
C LYS A 342 -21.59 -5.46 33.85
N GLN A 343 -22.37 -4.76 33.03
CA GLN A 343 -22.59 -3.30 33.12
C GLN A 343 -21.29 -2.47 33.14
N ASP A 344 -20.19 -3.07 32.69
CA ASP A 344 -18.86 -2.49 32.60
C ASP A 344 -18.33 -2.67 31.17
N MET A 345 -17.70 -1.61 30.64
CA MET A 345 -17.13 -1.62 29.27
C MET A 345 -15.73 -2.23 29.22
N ARG A 346 -15.17 -2.63 30.36
CA ARG A 346 -13.86 -3.28 30.44
C ARG A 346 -13.94 -4.72 29.90
N GLY A 347 -13.72 -4.85 28.61
CA GLY A 347 -13.69 -6.13 27.89
C GLY A 347 -12.62 -6.08 26.80
N PRO A 348 -12.37 -7.20 26.13
CA PRO A 348 -11.50 -7.21 24.97
C PRO A 348 -12.06 -6.30 23.87
N ILE A 349 -11.18 -5.67 23.11
CA ILE A 349 -11.56 -4.79 22.01
C ILE A 349 -11.84 -5.65 20.79
N LEU A 350 -13.02 -5.50 20.21
CA LEU A 350 -13.34 -6.22 18.98
C LEU A 350 -12.48 -5.72 17.81
N CYS A 351 -11.77 -6.64 17.16
CA CYS A 351 -10.98 -6.37 15.95
C CYS A 351 -11.54 -7.17 14.78
N PHE A 352 -12.17 -6.49 13.82
CA PHE A 352 -12.65 -7.15 12.60
C PHE A 352 -11.55 -7.22 11.55
N VAL A 353 -11.10 -8.43 11.24
CA VAL A 353 -10.04 -8.69 10.27
C VAL A 353 -10.58 -9.39 9.04
N GLY A 354 -10.14 -8.98 7.87
CA GLY A 354 -10.53 -9.63 6.61
C GLY A 354 -10.28 -8.74 5.39
N PRO A 355 -10.52 -9.25 4.19
CA PRO A 355 -10.22 -8.55 2.96
C PRO A 355 -10.99 -7.24 2.82
N PRO A 356 -10.54 -6.33 1.94
CA PRO A 356 -11.23 -5.07 1.71
C PRO A 356 -12.61 -5.30 1.09
N GLY A 357 -13.58 -4.47 1.48
CA GLY A 357 -14.93 -4.49 0.90
C GLY A 357 -15.89 -5.54 1.46
N VAL A 358 -15.51 -6.31 2.49
CA VAL A 358 -16.41 -7.30 3.13
C VAL A 358 -17.38 -6.68 4.18
N GLY A 359 -17.34 -5.37 4.35
CA GLY A 359 -18.32 -4.68 5.22
C GLY A 359 -17.87 -4.48 6.67
N LYS A 360 -16.56 -4.58 6.99
CA LYS A 360 -16.03 -4.36 8.36
C LYS A 360 -16.52 -3.05 8.99
N THR A 361 -16.32 -1.93 8.30
CA THR A 361 -16.76 -0.60 8.78
C THR A 361 -18.28 -0.48 8.89
N SER A 362 -19.03 -1.10 7.96
CA SER A 362 -20.49 -1.04 7.98
C SER A 362 -21.10 -1.86 9.13
N ILE A 363 -20.48 -3.00 9.51
CA ILE A 363 -20.96 -3.81 10.62
C ILE A 363 -20.76 -3.09 11.96
N VAL A 364 -19.69 -2.31 12.13
CA VAL A 364 -19.48 -1.48 13.32
C VAL A 364 -20.53 -0.38 13.40
N ARG A 365 -20.89 0.21 12.28
CA ARG A 365 -22.00 1.20 12.23
C ARG A 365 -23.35 0.57 12.60
N ALA A 366 -23.57 -0.67 12.18
CA ALA A 366 -24.77 -1.41 12.59
C ALA A 366 -24.77 -1.75 14.09
N ILE A 367 -23.62 -2.04 14.69
CA ILE A 367 -23.47 -2.20 16.15
C ILE A 367 -23.87 -0.90 16.85
N ALA A 368 -23.33 0.24 16.43
CA ALA A 368 -23.65 1.54 17.01
C ALA A 368 -25.15 1.83 16.95
N LYS A 369 -25.79 1.57 15.80
CA LYS A 369 -27.24 1.71 15.59
C LYS A 369 -28.04 0.75 16.48
N ALA A 370 -27.60 -0.48 16.68
CA ALA A 370 -28.27 -1.48 17.50
C ALA A 370 -28.24 -1.08 18.98
N VAL A 371 -27.10 -0.60 19.47
CA VAL A 371 -26.92 -0.18 20.88
C VAL A 371 -27.49 1.23 21.14
N GLY A 372 -27.70 2.04 20.09
CA GLY A 372 -28.23 3.41 20.21
C GLY A 372 -27.15 4.45 20.58
N ARG A 373 -25.88 4.17 20.29
CA ARG A 373 -24.74 5.06 20.51
C ARG A 373 -24.38 5.86 19.27
N GLN A 374 -23.77 7.03 19.46
CA GLN A 374 -23.18 7.78 18.38
C GLN A 374 -22.00 7.01 17.80
N PHE A 375 -21.76 7.16 16.49
CA PHE A 375 -20.68 6.48 15.76
C PHE A 375 -19.63 7.50 15.32
N VAL A 376 -18.37 7.21 15.65
CA VAL A 376 -17.21 7.98 15.20
C VAL A 376 -16.23 7.04 14.50
N GLN A 377 -15.70 7.47 13.37
CA GLN A 377 -14.71 6.72 12.61
C GLN A 377 -13.43 7.54 12.49
N VAL A 378 -12.31 6.95 12.89
CA VAL A 378 -10.97 7.51 12.74
C VAL A 378 -10.13 6.51 11.95
N SER A 379 -9.65 6.93 10.79
CA SER A 379 -8.69 6.12 10.01
C SER A 379 -7.29 6.27 10.58
N LEU A 380 -6.64 5.14 10.86
CA LEU A 380 -5.24 5.09 11.28
C LEU A 380 -4.28 4.81 10.11
N GLY A 381 -4.83 4.57 8.91
CA GLY A 381 -4.02 4.37 7.71
C GLY A 381 -3.18 5.60 7.37
N GLY A 382 -1.85 5.43 7.39
CA GLY A 382 -0.90 6.50 7.08
C GLY A 382 -0.53 7.41 8.26
N VAL A 383 -1.02 7.14 9.47
CA VAL A 383 -0.60 7.83 10.70
C VAL A 383 0.86 7.42 11.01
N ARG A 384 1.72 8.41 11.21
CA ARG A 384 3.15 8.24 11.47
C ARG A 384 3.63 8.90 12.74
N ASP A 385 2.89 9.92 13.21
CA ASP A 385 3.25 10.73 14.37
C ASP A 385 2.25 10.49 15.51
N GLU A 386 2.77 10.25 16.71
CA GLU A 386 1.99 10.16 17.95
C GLU A 386 1.11 11.40 18.17
N ALA A 387 1.60 12.57 17.74
CA ALA A 387 0.87 13.82 17.85
C ALA A 387 -0.46 13.86 17.08
N GLU A 388 -0.63 13.04 16.03
CA GLU A 388 -1.93 12.89 15.38
C GLU A 388 -2.99 12.27 16.32
N ILE A 389 -2.57 11.39 17.23
CA ILE A 389 -3.46 10.70 18.17
C ILE A 389 -3.67 11.54 19.42
N ARG A 390 -2.56 12.04 20.02
CA ARG A 390 -2.53 12.77 21.30
C ARG A 390 -2.55 14.29 21.16
N GLY A 391 -2.51 14.85 19.96
CA GLY A 391 -2.44 16.29 19.75
C GLY A 391 -1.03 16.89 19.90
N HIS A 392 -0.88 18.10 19.45
CA HIS A 392 0.35 18.89 19.59
C HIS A 392 0.32 19.74 20.85
N ARG A 393 1.48 19.96 21.49
CA ARG A 393 1.55 20.89 22.62
C ARG A 393 1.09 22.28 22.22
N ARG A 394 0.24 22.91 23.05
CA ARG A 394 -0.37 24.23 22.82
C ARG A 394 0.62 25.36 22.54
N THR A 395 1.88 25.19 22.89
CA THR A 395 2.94 26.18 22.67
C THR A 395 3.32 26.36 21.20
N TYR A 396 2.93 25.45 20.33
CA TYR A 396 3.21 25.55 18.90
C TYR A 396 2.10 26.34 18.18
N ILE A 397 2.49 27.22 17.24
CA ILE A 397 1.53 27.95 16.40
C ILE A 397 0.78 26.94 15.52
N GLY A 398 -0.55 26.97 15.56
CA GLY A 398 -1.40 26.03 14.81
C GLY A 398 -1.61 24.67 15.48
N ALA A 399 -1.23 24.51 16.77
CA ALA A 399 -1.52 23.32 17.53
C ALA A 399 -3.02 23.03 17.59
N ILE A 400 -3.38 21.76 17.44
CA ILE A 400 -4.76 21.25 17.51
C ILE A 400 -4.78 20.01 18.41
N PRO A 401 -5.93 19.70 19.04
CA PRO A 401 -6.11 18.43 19.74
C PRO A 401 -5.95 17.23 18.83
N GLY A 402 -5.62 16.08 19.42
CA GLY A 402 -5.51 14.82 18.71
C GLY A 402 -6.84 14.31 18.16
N ARG A 403 -6.75 13.30 17.29
CA ARG A 403 -7.92 12.68 16.65
C ARG A 403 -8.91 12.08 17.66
N ILE A 404 -8.43 11.63 18.82
CA ILE A 404 -9.29 11.08 19.89
C ILE A 404 -10.22 12.17 20.43
N ILE A 405 -9.66 13.27 20.88
CA ILE A 405 -10.42 14.40 21.43
C ILE A 405 -11.32 15.04 20.37
N SER A 406 -10.82 15.18 19.15
CA SER A 406 -11.61 15.67 18.02
C SER A 406 -12.81 14.76 17.72
N GLY A 407 -12.60 13.44 17.78
CA GLY A 407 -13.65 12.46 17.62
C GLY A 407 -14.69 12.50 18.75
N MET A 408 -14.25 12.70 20.01
CA MET A 408 -15.16 12.84 21.15
C MET A 408 -16.03 14.11 21.03
N LYS A 409 -15.46 15.21 20.58
CA LYS A 409 -16.21 16.43 20.26
C LYS A 409 -17.24 16.18 19.17
N GLN A 410 -16.87 15.50 18.08
CA GLN A 410 -17.77 15.13 16.98
C GLN A 410 -18.92 14.21 17.46
N ALA A 411 -18.62 13.27 18.35
CA ALA A 411 -19.62 12.37 18.91
C ALA A 411 -20.70 13.11 19.73
N GLY A 412 -20.31 14.15 20.44
CA GLY A 412 -21.18 14.91 21.34
C GLY A 412 -21.69 14.12 22.55
N THR A 413 -21.13 12.92 22.80
CA THR A 413 -21.47 12.02 23.91
C THR A 413 -20.23 11.33 24.47
N MET A 414 -20.24 10.98 25.78
CA MET A 414 -19.12 10.32 26.47
C MET A 414 -19.04 8.81 26.18
N ASN A 415 -20.05 8.22 25.58
CA ASN A 415 -20.16 6.78 25.33
C ASN A 415 -20.38 6.44 23.84
N PRO A 416 -19.64 7.01 22.89
CA PRO A 416 -19.80 6.64 21.48
C PRO A 416 -19.26 5.23 21.21
N VAL A 417 -19.61 4.69 20.03
CA VAL A 417 -18.83 3.63 19.38
C VAL A 417 -17.75 4.30 18.55
N PHE A 418 -16.50 4.02 18.88
CA PHE A 418 -15.34 4.62 18.26
C PHE A 418 -14.61 3.58 17.42
N LEU A 419 -14.63 3.75 16.12
CA LEU A 419 -13.98 2.84 15.17
C LEU A 419 -12.60 3.37 14.80
N PHE A 420 -11.58 2.57 15.06
CA PHE A 420 -10.26 2.73 14.48
C PHE A 420 -10.13 1.87 13.23
N ASP A 421 -10.18 2.51 12.07
CA ASP A 421 -10.16 1.84 10.78
C ASP A 421 -8.71 1.71 10.27
N GLU A 422 -8.37 0.55 9.69
CA GLU A 422 -7.06 0.24 9.12
C GLU A 422 -5.90 0.33 10.12
N ILE A 423 -6.04 -0.30 11.30
CA ILE A 423 -4.99 -0.31 12.35
C ILE A 423 -3.71 -1.03 11.89
N ASP A 424 -3.83 -1.95 10.96
CA ASP A 424 -2.74 -2.69 10.30
C ASP A 424 -1.84 -1.82 9.41
N LYS A 425 -2.28 -0.60 9.07
CA LYS A 425 -1.54 0.34 8.22
C LYS A 425 -0.85 1.46 8.99
N MET A 426 -0.77 1.36 10.30
CA MET A 426 0.06 2.27 11.08
C MET A 426 1.54 1.98 10.79
N SER A 427 2.31 3.02 10.50
CA SER A 427 3.75 2.88 10.23
C SER A 427 4.57 3.33 11.43
N HIS A 428 5.64 2.58 11.74
CA HIS A 428 6.66 3.02 12.67
C HIS A 428 7.66 3.91 11.92
N ASP A 429 7.86 5.13 12.38
CA ASP A 429 8.88 6.03 11.86
C ASP A 429 9.74 6.57 13.02
N PHE A 430 10.94 7.08 12.72
CA PHE A 430 11.87 7.64 13.71
C PHE A 430 11.32 8.85 14.50
N ARG A 431 10.12 9.33 14.19
CA ARG A 431 9.52 10.55 14.77
C ARG A 431 8.48 10.32 15.86
N GLY A 432 8.11 9.08 16.15
CA GLY A 432 7.12 8.76 17.18
C GLY A 432 6.63 7.32 17.08
N ASP A 433 5.97 6.85 18.13
CA ASP A 433 5.35 5.52 18.20
C ASP A 433 3.82 5.66 18.37
N PRO A 434 3.06 5.75 17.26
CA PRO A 434 1.60 5.79 17.33
C PRO A 434 0.98 4.58 18.02
N ALA A 435 1.66 3.42 17.99
CA ALA A 435 1.17 2.21 18.64
C ALA A 435 1.18 2.35 20.17
N SER A 436 2.20 2.99 20.74
CA SER A 436 2.23 3.30 22.18
C SER A 436 1.11 4.23 22.60
N ALA A 437 0.80 5.26 21.78
CA ALA A 437 -0.34 6.13 22.04
C ALA A 437 -1.67 5.37 22.00
N MET A 438 -1.82 4.46 21.05
CA MET A 438 -3.02 3.62 20.94
C MET A 438 -3.14 2.64 22.10
N LEU A 439 -2.03 2.13 22.65
CA LEU A 439 -2.06 1.28 23.83
C LEU A 439 -2.70 1.98 25.03
N GLU A 440 -2.38 3.25 25.28
CA GLU A 440 -2.99 4.02 26.37
C GLU A 440 -4.50 4.25 26.14
N VAL A 441 -4.89 4.55 24.90
CA VAL A 441 -6.31 4.76 24.54
C VAL A 441 -7.12 3.48 24.71
N LEU A 442 -6.54 2.34 24.30
CA LEU A 442 -7.21 1.05 24.26
C LEU A 442 -7.10 0.27 25.58
N ASP A 443 -6.25 0.70 26.50
CA ASP A 443 -6.13 0.05 27.80
C ASP A 443 -7.23 0.52 28.75
N GLY A 444 -8.15 -0.38 29.09
CA GLY A 444 -9.27 -0.09 30.00
C GLY A 444 -8.88 0.31 31.43
N GLU A 445 -7.61 0.11 31.84
CA GLU A 445 -7.11 0.56 33.14
C GLU A 445 -6.57 2.00 33.06
N GLN A 446 -6.07 2.42 31.92
CA GLN A 446 -5.42 3.73 31.72
C GLN A 446 -6.32 4.76 31.04
N ASN A 447 -7.25 4.33 30.17
CA ASN A 447 -8.06 5.22 29.35
C ASN A 447 -9.05 6.11 30.14
N GLY A 448 -9.32 5.81 31.41
CA GLY A 448 -10.12 6.67 32.29
C GLY A 448 -9.49 8.02 32.61
N ALA A 449 -8.16 8.17 32.38
CA ALA A 449 -7.42 9.41 32.61
C ALA A 449 -6.56 9.79 31.39
N PHE A 450 -7.07 9.55 30.20
CA PHE A 450 -6.37 9.88 28.95
C PHE A 450 -6.02 11.37 28.89
N ARG A 451 -4.76 11.70 28.55
CA ARG A 451 -4.28 13.08 28.43
C ARG A 451 -3.85 13.39 27.00
N ASP A 452 -4.59 14.30 26.39
CA ASP A 452 -4.20 14.93 25.13
C ASP A 452 -3.17 16.04 25.39
N HIS A 453 -2.15 16.15 24.53
CA HIS A 453 -1.06 17.12 24.72
C HIS A 453 -1.51 18.58 24.51
N TYR A 454 -2.59 18.80 23.75
CA TYR A 454 -3.15 20.13 23.56
C TYR A 454 -3.99 20.56 24.78
N LEU A 455 -4.84 19.65 25.27
CA LEU A 455 -5.72 19.94 26.40
C LEU A 455 -4.98 19.92 27.72
N GLU A 456 -4.00 19.02 27.89
CA GLU A 456 -3.28 18.76 29.14
C GLU A 456 -4.21 18.43 30.34
N LEU A 457 -5.41 17.97 30.07
CA LEU A 457 -6.43 17.61 31.05
C LEU A 457 -6.77 16.11 30.92
N PRO A 458 -7.06 15.44 32.05
CA PRO A 458 -7.55 14.06 31.98
C PRO A 458 -8.97 14.04 31.42
N PHE A 459 -9.16 13.19 30.42
CA PHE A 459 -10.46 12.96 29.81
C PHE A 459 -10.83 11.47 29.91
N ASP A 460 -12.00 11.19 30.43
CA ASP A 460 -12.44 9.82 30.70
C ASP A 460 -12.99 9.15 29.42
N LEU A 461 -12.25 8.17 28.91
CA LEU A 461 -12.64 7.34 27.77
C LEU A 461 -13.19 5.95 28.18
N SER A 462 -13.33 5.66 29.48
CA SER A 462 -13.69 4.33 30.00
C SER A 462 -15.07 3.84 29.53
N ARG A 463 -15.94 4.76 29.11
CA ARG A 463 -17.28 4.44 28.60
C ARG A 463 -17.37 4.34 27.09
N VAL A 464 -16.29 4.63 26.39
CA VAL A 464 -16.22 4.53 24.93
C VAL A 464 -16.14 3.05 24.54
N MET A 465 -16.93 2.66 23.56
CA MET A 465 -16.81 1.33 22.95
C MET A 465 -15.83 1.42 21.79
N PHE A 466 -14.59 0.99 22.02
CA PHE A 466 -13.58 0.94 20.98
C PHE A 466 -13.72 -0.33 20.15
N ILE A 467 -13.68 -0.18 18.85
CA ILE A 467 -13.65 -1.28 17.87
C ILE A 467 -12.58 -0.95 16.83
N THR A 468 -11.88 -1.96 16.37
CA THR A 468 -10.81 -1.81 15.36
C THR A 468 -11.12 -2.61 14.11
N THR A 469 -10.56 -2.21 12.98
CA THR A 469 -10.56 -3.00 11.74
C THR A 469 -9.15 -3.13 11.19
N ALA A 470 -8.88 -4.27 10.56
CA ALA A 470 -7.64 -4.56 9.87
C ALA A 470 -7.90 -5.37 8.60
N ASN A 471 -6.97 -5.34 7.66
CA ASN A 471 -7.01 -6.25 6.52
C ASN A 471 -6.19 -7.52 6.78
N SER A 472 -5.06 -7.41 7.51
CA SER A 472 -4.23 -8.52 7.97
C SER A 472 -3.91 -8.37 9.46
N ILE A 473 -3.62 -9.48 10.11
CA ILE A 473 -3.17 -9.52 11.52
C ILE A 473 -1.66 -9.28 11.60
N ASP A 474 -0.91 -9.68 10.58
CA ASP A 474 0.54 -9.81 10.62
C ASP A 474 1.29 -8.49 10.87
N THR A 475 0.67 -7.38 10.48
CA THR A 475 1.25 -6.03 10.62
C THR A 475 0.79 -5.29 11.87
N ILE A 476 -0.13 -5.88 12.65
CA ILE A 476 -0.58 -5.29 13.92
C ILE A 476 0.47 -5.56 14.99
N PRO A 477 0.96 -4.54 15.72
CA PRO A 477 1.88 -4.73 16.83
C PRO A 477 1.33 -5.70 17.90
N THR A 478 2.11 -6.69 18.28
CA THR A 478 1.73 -7.73 19.26
C THR A 478 1.09 -7.17 20.55
N PRO A 479 1.61 -6.09 21.16
CA PRO A 479 1.00 -5.55 22.39
C PRO A 479 -0.42 -5.00 22.20
N LEU A 480 -0.76 -4.55 20.99
CA LEU A 480 -2.14 -4.15 20.65
C LEU A 480 -3.00 -5.38 20.41
N LEU A 481 -2.46 -6.38 19.70
CA LEU A 481 -3.17 -7.61 19.40
C LEU A 481 -3.58 -8.38 20.65
N ASP A 482 -2.74 -8.40 21.68
CA ASP A 482 -3.01 -9.04 22.97
C ASP A 482 -4.24 -8.47 23.72
N ARG A 483 -4.64 -7.23 23.37
CA ARG A 483 -5.84 -6.57 23.94
C ARG A 483 -7.08 -6.74 23.07
N MET A 484 -6.91 -7.33 21.89
CA MET A 484 -7.97 -7.45 20.89
C MET A 484 -8.55 -8.84 20.85
N GLU A 485 -9.84 -8.90 20.67
CA GLU A 485 -10.54 -10.09 20.26
C GLU A 485 -10.72 -10.06 18.75
N VAL A 486 -9.96 -10.90 18.05
CA VAL A 486 -9.96 -10.97 16.59
C VAL A 486 -11.22 -11.71 16.11
N ILE A 487 -11.99 -11.06 15.25
CA ILE A 487 -13.15 -11.65 14.57
C ILE A 487 -12.86 -11.61 13.07
N GLU A 488 -12.66 -12.78 12.49
CA GLU A 488 -12.43 -12.89 11.05
C GLU A 488 -13.73 -12.65 10.28
N VAL A 489 -13.67 -11.75 9.32
CA VAL A 489 -14.76 -11.45 8.37
C VAL A 489 -14.39 -12.07 7.03
N PRO A 490 -15.00 -13.21 6.66
CA PRO A 490 -14.63 -13.93 5.46
C PRO A 490 -15.08 -13.23 4.18
N SER A 491 -14.54 -13.70 3.05
CA SER A 491 -14.99 -13.32 1.71
C SER A 491 -16.44 -13.79 1.45
N TYR A 492 -17.11 -13.07 0.54
CA TYR A 492 -18.47 -13.42 0.11
C TYR A 492 -18.44 -14.40 -1.06
N THR A 493 -19.38 -15.35 -1.03
CA THR A 493 -19.73 -16.20 -2.17
C THR A 493 -20.46 -15.39 -3.26
N GLU A 494 -20.53 -15.90 -4.48
CA GLU A 494 -21.27 -15.25 -5.58
C GLU A 494 -22.76 -15.09 -5.24
N GLU A 495 -23.34 -16.07 -4.56
CA GLU A 495 -24.75 -16.00 -4.13
C GLU A 495 -24.95 -14.93 -3.05
N GLU A 496 -24.01 -14.83 -2.08
CA GLU A 496 -24.07 -13.76 -1.08
C GLU A 496 -23.88 -12.38 -1.74
N LYS A 497 -22.96 -12.24 -2.69
CA LYS A 497 -22.79 -11.00 -3.47
C LYS A 497 -24.04 -10.62 -4.24
N LEU A 498 -24.72 -11.61 -4.85
CA LEU A 498 -26.02 -11.39 -5.52
C LEU A 498 -27.07 -10.84 -4.55
N GLN A 499 -27.19 -11.47 -3.38
CA GLN A 499 -28.18 -11.03 -2.37
C GLN A 499 -27.84 -9.64 -1.82
N ILE A 500 -26.55 -9.38 -1.55
CA ILE A 500 -26.07 -8.07 -1.10
C ILE A 500 -26.34 -7.01 -2.18
N ALA A 501 -26.04 -7.32 -3.43
CA ALA A 501 -26.29 -6.41 -4.55
C ALA A 501 -27.77 -6.01 -4.64
N LYS A 502 -28.67 -6.98 -4.54
CA LYS A 502 -30.11 -6.75 -4.65
C LYS A 502 -30.69 -6.01 -3.46
N ARG A 503 -30.32 -6.42 -2.23
CA ARG A 503 -30.95 -5.93 -1.01
C ARG A 503 -30.36 -4.60 -0.53
N HIS A 504 -29.08 -4.36 -0.81
CA HIS A 504 -28.34 -3.24 -0.24
C HIS A 504 -27.74 -2.31 -1.28
N LEU A 505 -26.92 -2.84 -2.23
CA LEU A 505 -26.15 -1.98 -3.10
C LEU A 505 -27.00 -1.29 -4.16
N LEU A 506 -27.86 -2.03 -4.87
CA LEU A 506 -28.69 -1.45 -5.94
C LEU A 506 -29.67 -0.39 -5.39
N PRO A 507 -30.44 -0.62 -4.31
CA PRO A 507 -31.31 0.40 -3.75
C PRO A 507 -30.55 1.63 -3.23
N LYS A 508 -29.39 1.40 -2.60
CA LYS A 508 -28.52 2.48 -2.12
C LYS A 508 -28.06 3.34 -3.29
N GLN A 509 -27.52 2.72 -4.33
CA GLN A 509 -26.94 3.44 -5.47
C GLN A 509 -28.03 4.16 -6.31
N VAL A 510 -29.21 3.58 -6.47
CA VAL A 510 -30.36 4.25 -7.12
C VAL A 510 -30.70 5.54 -6.36
N LYS A 511 -30.80 5.47 -5.03
CA LYS A 511 -31.09 6.62 -4.18
C LYS A 511 -29.97 7.69 -4.22
N GLU A 512 -28.71 7.27 -4.14
CA GLU A 512 -27.56 8.19 -4.17
C GLU A 512 -27.43 8.94 -5.49
N HIS A 513 -27.93 8.37 -6.58
CA HIS A 513 -27.95 9.02 -7.91
C HIS A 513 -29.25 9.78 -8.20
N GLY A 514 -30.14 9.94 -7.20
CA GLY A 514 -31.36 10.74 -7.33
C GLY A 514 -32.47 10.09 -8.17
N LEU A 515 -32.41 8.78 -8.35
CA LEU A 515 -33.44 8.02 -9.07
C LEU A 515 -34.46 7.41 -8.12
N ASP A 516 -35.69 7.24 -8.60
CA ASP A 516 -36.76 6.59 -7.84
C ASP A 516 -36.55 5.07 -7.78
N ALA A 517 -37.08 4.46 -6.72
CA ALA A 517 -37.01 3.01 -6.55
C ALA A 517 -37.73 2.28 -7.70
N GLY A 518 -37.02 1.38 -8.38
CA GLY A 518 -37.58 0.57 -9.48
C GLY A 518 -37.35 1.12 -10.88
N THR A 519 -36.76 2.33 -11.03
CA THR A 519 -36.44 2.92 -12.35
C THR A 519 -35.36 2.15 -13.11
N VAL A 520 -34.43 1.51 -12.39
CA VAL A 520 -33.41 0.64 -12.99
C VAL A 520 -33.69 -0.81 -12.60
N LYS A 521 -34.05 -1.63 -13.57
CA LYS A 521 -34.36 -3.05 -13.36
C LYS A 521 -33.20 -3.92 -13.84
N ILE A 522 -32.62 -4.70 -12.92
CA ILE A 522 -31.54 -5.65 -13.19
C ILE A 522 -32.00 -7.04 -12.74
N SER A 523 -32.11 -7.98 -13.69
CA SER A 523 -32.47 -9.37 -13.33
C SER A 523 -31.33 -10.10 -12.63
N ASP A 524 -31.64 -11.17 -11.89
CA ASP A 524 -30.64 -11.99 -11.20
C ASP A 524 -29.58 -12.55 -12.16
N ARG A 525 -29.98 -12.94 -13.35
CA ARG A 525 -29.08 -13.42 -14.39
C ARG A 525 -28.07 -12.34 -14.80
N VAL A 526 -28.54 -11.13 -15.07
CA VAL A 526 -27.67 -10.00 -15.45
C VAL A 526 -26.78 -9.58 -14.28
N MET A 527 -27.27 -9.63 -13.05
CA MET A 527 -26.48 -9.34 -11.85
C MET A 527 -25.39 -10.40 -11.65
N ARG A 528 -25.65 -11.69 -11.92
CA ARG A 528 -24.63 -12.74 -11.92
C ARG A 528 -23.57 -12.48 -13.01
N SER A 529 -24.00 -12.18 -14.23
CA SER A 529 -23.09 -11.82 -15.33
C SER A 529 -22.21 -10.61 -14.97
N LEU A 530 -22.75 -9.64 -14.21
CA LEU A 530 -21.99 -8.49 -13.73
C LEU A 530 -20.96 -8.90 -12.65
N ILE A 531 -21.35 -9.76 -11.71
CA ILE A 531 -20.47 -10.27 -10.66
C ILE A 531 -19.33 -11.09 -11.26
N GLU A 532 -19.64 -12.03 -12.14
CA GLU A 532 -18.68 -12.97 -12.72
C GLU A 532 -17.78 -12.32 -13.79
N GLY A 533 -18.35 -11.49 -14.66
CA GLY A 533 -17.64 -10.96 -15.82
C GLY A 533 -16.94 -9.61 -15.59
N TYR A 534 -17.33 -8.84 -14.58
CA TYR A 534 -16.81 -7.47 -14.42
C TYR A 534 -16.18 -7.20 -13.06
N THR A 535 -16.32 -8.13 -12.09
CA THR A 535 -15.75 -7.97 -10.75
C THR A 535 -15.03 -9.23 -10.31
N ARG A 536 -13.81 -9.06 -9.77
CA ARG A 536 -13.03 -10.15 -9.16
C ARG A 536 -12.46 -9.60 -7.86
N GLU A 537 -13.13 -9.87 -6.75
CA GLU A 537 -12.77 -9.36 -5.43
C GLU A 537 -13.35 -10.25 -4.33
N ALA A 538 -12.73 -10.24 -3.14
CA ALA A 538 -13.24 -10.95 -1.96
C ALA A 538 -14.53 -10.32 -1.41
N GLY A 539 -14.63 -9.00 -1.44
CA GLY A 539 -15.78 -8.23 -0.96
C GLY A 539 -16.74 -7.79 -2.06
N VAL A 540 -17.35 -6.62 -1.88
CA VAL A 540 -18.35 -6.02 -2.80
C VAL A 540 -18.07 -4.57 -3.17
N ARG A 541 -16.83 -4.08 -2.95
CA ARG A 541 -16.47 -2.67 -3.21
C ARG A 541 -16.43 -2.34 -4.70
N THR A 542 -15.83 -3.22 -5.50
CA THR A 542 -15.78 -3.08 -6.96
C THR A 542 -17.17 -3.31 -7.56
N LEU A 543 -17.94 -4.26 -7.01
CA LEU A 543 -19.31 -4.52 -7.39
C LEU A 543 -20.18 -3.27 -7.18
N GLU A 544 -20.09 -2.62 -6.03
CA GLU A 544 -20.79 -1.37 -5.75
C GLU A 544 -20.44 -0.27 -6.76
N ARG A 545 -19.15 -0.07 -7.04
CA ARG A 545 -18.67 0.91 -8.03
C ARG A 545 -19.18 0.57 -9.44
N THR A 546 -19.23 -0.70 -9.78
CA THR A 546 -19.69 -1.15 -11.10
C THR A 546 -21.20 -0.97 -11.24
N ILE A 547 -21.98 -1.29 -10.20
CA ILE A 547 -23.43 -0.99 -10.13
C ILE A 547 -23.65 0.52 -10.29
N ALA A 548 -22.91 1.34 -9.55
CA ALA A 548 -22.97 2.81 -9.68
C ALA A 548 -22.69 3.28 -11.10
N LYS A 549 -21.72 2.66 -11.80
CA LYS A 549 -21.42 2.96 -13.21
C LYS A 549 -22.59 2.59 -14.13
N VAL A 550 -23.21 1.44 -13.91
CA VAL A 550 -24.42 1.01 -14.67
C VAL A 550 -25.57 1.98 -14.45
N ILE A 551 -25.83 2.39 -13.20
CA ILE A 551 -26.89 3.34 -12.86
C ILE A 551 -26.64 4.70 -13.52
N ARG A 552 -25.40 5.24 -13.50
CA ARG A 552 -25.09 6.49 -14.19
C ARG A 552 -25.33 6.40 -15.69
N LYS A 553 -24.98 5.29 -16.32
CA LYS A 553 -25.24 5.07 -17.75
C LYS A 553 -26.74 4.95 -18.03
N ALA A 554 -27.48 4.24 -17.16
CA ALA A 554 -28.93 4.15 -17.28
C ALA A 554 -29.62 5.53 -17.13
N ALA A 555 -29.13 6.36 -16.19
CA ALA A 555 -29.64 7.73 -16.03
C ALA A 555 -29.41 8.60 -17.30
N VAL A 556 -28.27 8.45 -17.96
CA VAL A 556 -28.01 9.13 -19.27
C VAL A 556 -29.02 8.64 -20.31
N THR A 557 -29.20 7.31 -20.46
CA THR A 557 -30.16 6.73 -21.42
C THR A 557 -31.59 7.24 -21.14
N MET A 558 -32.00 7.30 -19.86
CA MET A 558 -33.32 7.84 -19.48
C MET A 558 -33.51 9.30 -19.92
N LEU A 559 -32.47 10.13 -19.74
CA LEU A 559 -32.56 11.55 -20.09
C LEU A 559 -32.52 11.78 -21.60
N ASP A 560 -31.72 10.99 -22.33
CA ASP A 560 -31.56 11.13 -23.77
C ASP A 560 -32.77 10.58 -24.54
N GLU A 561 -33.34 9.48 -24.08
CA GLU A 561 -34.46 8.78 -24.74
C GLU A 561 -35.84 9.17 -24.18
N GLY A 562 -35.88 9.93 -23.08
CA GLY A 562 -37.12 10.34 -22.40
C GLY A 562 -37.86 9.19 -21.70
N GLU A 563 -37.15 8.12 -21.39
CA GLU A 563 -37.70 6.95 -20.71
C GLU A 563 -37.79 7.16 -19.19
N THR A 564 -38.82 6.59 -18.57
CA THR A 564 -38.99 6.63 -17.10
C THR A 564 -38.38 5.41 -16.38
N GLU A 565 -38.12 4.35 -17.12
CA GLU A 565 -37.53 3.11 -16.60
C GLU A 565 -36.52 2.51 -17.59
N VAL A 566 -35.45 1.93 -17.09
CA VAL A 566 -34.47 1.19 -17.90
C VAL A 566 -34.33 -0.24 -17.41
N THR A 567 -34.51 -1.18 -18.31
CA THR A 567 -34.23 -2.60 -18.05
C THR A 567 -32.86 -2.97 -18.57
N VAL A 568 -31.93 -3.26 -17.67
CA VAL A 568 -30.57 -3.66 -18.02
C VAL A 568 -30.57 -5.14 -18.40
N THR A 569 -30.36 -5.43 -19.68
CA THR A 569 -30.13 -6.77 -20.22
C THR A 569 -28.63 -7.03 -20.36
N GLU A 570 -28.22 -8.27 -20.67
CA GLU A 570 -26.79 -8.59 -20.95
C GLU A 570 -26.21 -7.75 -22.11
N LYS A 571 -27.02 -7.46 -23.14
CA LYS A 571 -26.63 -6.62 -24.25
C LYS A 571 -26.41 -5.17 -23.82
N VAL A 572 -27.30 -4.62 -23.00
CA VAL A 572 -27.18 -3.27 -22.42
C VAL A 572 -26.00 -3.21 -21.45
N LEU A 573 -25.79 -4.26 -20.64
CA LEU A 573 -24.65 -4.36 -19.74
C LEU A 573 -23.33 -4.28 -20.53
N HIS A 574 -23.22 -5.03 -21.63
CA HIS A 574 -22.06 -4.98 -22.51
C HIS A 574 -21.89 -3.59 -23.16
N GLN A 575 -22.96 -2.93 -23.52
CA GLN A 575 -22.94 -1.57 -24.09
C GLN A 575 -22.45 -0.53 -23.05
N TYR A 576 -22.85 -0.70 -21.78
CA TYR A 576 -22.49 0.22 -20.68
C TYR A 576 -21.06 0.00 -20.16
N LEU A 577 -20.61 -1.23 -20.05
CA LEU A 577 -19.36 -1.58 -19.40
C LEU A 577 -18.24 -2.02 -20.37
N GLY A 578 -18.59 -2.37 -21.61
CA GLY A 578 -17.70 -2.99 -22.59
C GLY A 578 -17.69 -4.52 -22.46
N ALA A 579 -16.74 -5.17 -23.10
CA ALA A 579 -16.55 -6.62 -22.99
C ALA A 579 -16.28 -7.06 -21.54
N PRO A 580 -16.74 -8.23 -21.12
CA PRO A 580 -16.38 -8.79 -19.82
C PRO A 580 -14.87 -8.83 -19.65
N ARG A 581 -14.40 -8.43 -18.48
CA ARG A 581 -12.97 -8.40 -18.15
C ARG A 581 -12.46 -9.78 -17.75
N PHE A 582 -13.35 -10.57 -17.19
CA PHE A 582 -13.05 -11.92 -16.69
C PHE A 582 -13.90 -12.91 -17.46
N THR A 583 -13.26 -13.88 -18.06
CA THR A 583 -13.90 -15.04 -18.68
C THR A 583 -13.78 -16.22 -17.76
N ARG A 584 -14.82 -17.04 -17.70
CA ARG A 584 -14.77 -18.29 -16.94
C ARG A 584 -13.87 -19.25 -17.72
N GLU A 585 -12.66 -19.46 -17.25
CA GLU A 585 -11.79 -20.50 -17.76
C GLU A 585 -12.31 -21.85 -17.24
N LEU A 586 -12.95 -22.60 -18.12
CA LEU A 586 -13.30 -23.97 -17.80
C LEU A 586 -12.04 -24.82 -17.92
N PRO A 587 -11.84 -25.85 -17.03
CA PRO A 587 -10.71 -26.74 -17.16
C PRO A 587 -10.70 -27.37 -18.56
N GLU A 588 -9.53 -27.51 -19.14
CA GLU A 588 -9.39 -28.20 -20.40
C GLU A 588 -9.91 -29.65 -20.26
N LYS A 589 -10.50 -30.17 -21.33
CA LYS A 589 -11.26 -31.42 -21.25
C LYS A 589 -10.40 -32.68 -21.13
N GLU A 590 -9.10 -32.60 -21.41
CA GLU A 590 -8.22 -33.77 -21.45
C GLU A 590 -7.18 -33.75 -20.33
N PRO A 591 -6.89 -34.90 -19.70
CA PRO A 591 -5.80 -35.06 -18.73
C PRO A 591 -4.44 -34.70 -19.38
N ARG A 592 -3.60 -33.94 -18.69
CA ARG A 592 -2.29 -33.50 -19.18
C ARG A 592 -1.14 -33.98 -18.31
N VAL A 593 0.01 -34.23 -18.96
CA VAL A 593 1.26 -34.54 -18.28
C VAL A 593 1.94 -33.22 -17.80
N GLY A 594 2.34 -33.19 -16.53
CA GLY A 594 3.10 -32.08 -15.98
C GLY A 594 2.30 -30.82 -15.69
N ILE A 595 0.97 -30.84 -15.83
CA ILE A 595 0.09 -29.70 -15.53
C ILE A 595 -0.89 -30.07 -14.41
N VAL A 596 -0.92 -29.27 -13.35
CA VAL A 596 -1.70 -29.53 -12.13
C VAL A 596 -2.39 -28.28 -11.64
N ASN A 597 -3.69 -28.39 -11.30
CA ASN A 597 -4.43 -27.31 -10.69
C ASN A 597 -4.19 -27.27 -9.17
N GLY A 598 -3.48 -26.26 -8.73
CA GLY A 598 -3.37 -25.87 -7.33
C GLY A 598 -4.40 -24.82 -6.95
N LEU A 599 -4.43 -24.48 -5.66
CA LEU A 599 -5.31 -23.47 -5.11
C LEU A 599 -4.52 -22.46 -4.29
N ALA A 600 -4.67 -21.20 -4.61
CA ALA A 600 -4.06 -20.07 -3.91
C ALA A 600 -5.10 -19.22 -3.21
N TYR A 601 -4.65 -18.48 -2.20
CA TYR A 601 -5.41 -17.43 -1.53
C TYR A 601 -4.66 -16.11 -1.67
N THR A 602 -5.35 -15.09 -2.12
CA THR A 602 -4.83 -13.74 -2.32
C THR A 602 -5.71 -12.72 -1.59
N THR A 603 -5.27 -11.47 -1.52
CA THR A 603 -6.07 -10.37 -0.97
C THR A 603 -7.41 -10.17 -1.70
N ASP A 604 -7.49 -10.60 -2.95
CA ASP A 604 -8.70 -10.50 -3.77
C ASP A 604 -9.61 -11.74 -3.66
N GLY A 605 -9.18 -12.77 -2.94
CA GLY A 605 -9.90 -14.01 -2.69
C GLY A 605 -9.14 -15.24 -3.13
N GLY A 606 -9.86 -16.37 -3.24
CA GLY A 606 -9.26 -17.62 -3.73
C GLY A 606 -9.09 -17.62 -5.26
N GLU A 607 -8.03 -18.25 -5.71
CA GLU A 607 -7.66 -18.42 -7.12
C GLU A 607 -7.23 -19.86 -7.43
N THR A 608 -7.51 -20.32 -8.65
CA THR A 608 -6.90 -21.56 -9.17
C THR A 608 -5.51 -21.21 -9.69
N LEU A 609 -4.53 -22.05 -9.33
CA LEU A 609 -3.14 -21.88 -9.69
C LEU A 609 -2.71 -23.06 -10.57
N GLU A 610 -2.51 -22.82 -11.86
CA GLU A 610 -1.96 -23.85 -12.73
C GLU A 610 -0.45 -23.93 -12.49
N VAL A 611 0.05 -25.14 -12.21
CA VAL A 611 1.48 -25.43 -12.07
C VAL A 611 1.90 -26.28 -13.25
N GLU A 612 2.79 -25.75 -14.08
CA GLU A 612 3.37 -26.41 -15.22
C GLU A 612 4.77 -26.94 -14.87
N CYS A 613 5.04 -28.17 -15.23
CA CYS A 613 6.35 -28.80 -15.07
C CYS A 613 6.82 -29.41 -16.37
N LEU A 614 8.03 -29.08 -16.78
CA LEU A 614 8.69 -29.61 -17.97
C LEU A 614 10.04 -30.21 -17.61
N THR A 615 10.43 -31.23 -18.39
CA THR A 615 11.77 -31.82 -18.35
C THR A 615 12.49 -31.52 -19.65
N MET A 616 13.78 -31.25 -19.56
CA MET A 616 14.66 -31.04 -20.70
C MET A 616 16.03 -31.70 -20.47
N PRO A 617 16.78 -32.06 -21.53
CA PRO A 617 18.17 -32.56 -21.34
C PRO A 617 19.00 -31.54 -20.58
N GLY A 618 19.72 -31.98 -19.53
CA GLY A 618 20.42 -31.04 -18.66
C GLY A 618 21.46 -31.74 -17.76
N LYS A 619 21.74 -31.16 -16.60
CA LYS A 619 22.71 -31.64 -15.61
C LYS A 619 22.12 -31.77 -14.20
N GLY A 620 20.82 -31.87 -14.08
CA GLY A 620 20.13 -32.01 -12.79
C GLY A 620 19.70 -30.67 -12.17
N GLY A 621 19.58 -29.62 -12.95
CA GLY A 621 19.14 -28.32 -12.49
C GLY A 621 17.62 -28.25 -12.24
N LEU A 622 17.22 -27.59 -11.14
CA LEU A 622 15.82 -27.20 -10.89
C LEU A 622 15.67 -25.71 -11.20
N ARG A 623 14.84 -25.37 -12.17
CA ARG A 623 14.53 -24.01 -12.54
C ARG A 623 13.11 -23.64 -12.13
N LEU A 624 12.95 -22.50 -11.45
CA LEU A 624 11.68 -22.01 -10.96
C LEU A 624 11.37 -20.65 -11.59
N THR A 625 10.18 -20.48 -12.14
CA THR A 625 9.72 -19.21 -12.73
C THR A 625 8.26 -18.93 -12.39
N GLY A 626 7.82 -17.66 -12.46
CA GLY A 626 6.45 -17.22 -12.16
C GLY A 626 6.37 -16.25 -10.97
N GLN A 627 7.44 -15.49 -10.68
CA GLN A 627 7.54 -14.58 -9.52
C GLN A 627 7.21 -15.26 -8.18
N LEU A 628 7.83 -16.41 -7.94
CA LEU A 628 7.67 -17.16 -6.71
C LEU A 628 8.45 -16.50 -5.58
N GLY A 629 7.79 -16.29 -4.44
CA GLY A 629 8.43 -15.88 -3.19
C GLY A 629 9.30 -16.99 -2.60
N ASP A 630 10.04 -16.68 -1.54
CA ASP A 630 11.06 -17.59 -1.02
C ASP A 630 10.43 -18.86 -0.39
N VAL A 631 9.30 -18.72 0.32
CA VAL A 631 8.59 -19.86 0.91
C VAL A 631 8.08 -20.83 -0.17
N MET A 632 7.62 -20.30 -1.30
CA MET A 632 7.15 -21.11 -2.41
C MET A 632 8.30 -21.81 -3.16
N LYS A 633 9.48 -21.18 -3.24
CA LYS A 633 10.71 -21.80 -3.77
C LYS A 633 11.17 -22.95 -2.88
N GLU A 634 11.23 -22.73 -1.56
CA GLU A 634 11.55 -23.80 -0.58
C GLU A 634 10.57 -24.98 -0.69
N SER A 635 9.28 -24.69 -0.88
CA SER A 635 8.26 -25.73 -1.09
C SER A 635 8.50 -26.55 -2.35
N ALA A 636 8.95 -25.92 -3.44
CA ALA A 636 9.33 -26.61 -4.68
C ALA A 636 10.59 -27.50 -4.48
N GLU A 637 11.57 -26.99 -3.75
CA GLU A 637 12.79 -27.74 -3.41
C GLU A 637 12.47 -28.94 -2.50
N ALA A 638 11.57 -28.78 -1.52
CA ALA A 638 11.10 -29.85 -0.67
C ALA A 638 10.36 -30.95 -1.48
N ALA A 639 9.49 -30.52 -2.41
CA ALA A 639 8.79 -31.45 -3.32
C ALA A 639 9.78 -32.21 -4.22
N PHE A 640 10.76 -31.56 -4.78
CA PHE A 640 11.81 -32.17 -5.59
C PHE A 640 12.66 -33.15 -4.78
N SER A 641 13.03 -32.77 -3.55
CA SER A 641 13.79 -33.64 -2.63
C SER A 641 13.01 -34.90 -2.25
N TYR A 642 11.69 -34.78 -2.02
CA TYR A 642 10.81 -35.90 -1.77
C TYR A 642 10.81 -36.88 -2.97
N VAL A 643 10.60 -36.38 -4.19
CA VAL A 643 10.57 -37.21 -5.41
C VAL A 643 11.90 -37.95 -5.60
N ARG A 644 13.04 -37.29 -5.36
CA ARG A 644 14.36 -37.90 -5.41
C ARG A 644 14.54 -39.02 -4.37
N ALA A 645 14.08 -38.80 -3.14
CA ALA A 645 14.22 -39.77 -2.06
C ALA A 645 13.34 -41.02 -2.26
N HIS A 646 12.24 -40.90 -3.03
CA HIS A 646 11.27 -41.97 -3.26
C HIS A 646 11.24 -42.43 -4.73
N CYS A 647 12.31 -42.22 -5.48
CA CYS A 647 12.39 -42.53 -6.92
C CYS A 647 12.01 -43.99 -7.24
N ALA A 648 12.47 -44.94 -6.46
CA ALA A 648 12.17 -46.39 -6.64
C ALA A 648 10.67 -46.68 -6.50
N ASP A 649 10.00 -46.07 -5.51
CA ASP A 649 8.55 -46.23 -5.31
C ASP A 649 7.73 -45.60 -6.44
N LEU A 650 8.29 -44.58 -7.09
CA LEU A 650 7.69 -43.85 -8.21
C LEU A 650 8.06 -44.43 -9.59
N GLY A 651 8.80 -45.55 -9.63
CA GLY A 651 9.22 -46.18 -10.87
C GLY A 651 10.29 -45.39 -11.65
N LEU A 652 11.05 -44.56 -10.97
CA LEU A 652 12.12 -43.74 -11.56
C LEU A 652 13.49 -44.33 -11.25
N ALA A 653 14.45 -44.17 -12.15
CA ALA A 653 15.82 -44.58 -11.92
C ALA A 653 16.48 -43.75 -10.80
N ASP A 654 17.39 -44.31 -10.02
CA ASP A 654 18.06 -43.64 -8.89
C ASP A 654 18.83 -42.38 -9.32
N ASP A 655 19.20 -42.30 -10.58
CA ASP A 655 19.97 -41.21 -11.16
C ASP A 655 19.22 -40.37 -12.20
N PHE A 656 17.87 -40.50 -12.26
CA PHE A 656 17.00 -39.84 -13.23
C PHE A 656 17.29 -38.34 -13.37
N TYR A 657 17.73 -37.70 -12.28
CA TYR A 657 17.98 -36.27 -12.22
C TYR A 657 19.31 -35.85 -12.85
N LYS A 658 20.26 -36.75 -13.16
CA LYS A 658 21.61 -36.36 -13.62
C LYS A 658 21.63 -35.79 -15.04
N ASP A 659 20.76 -36.30 -15.91
CA ASP A 659 20.73 -35.96 -17.33
C ASP A 659 19.49 -35.13 -17.72
N VAL A 660 18.72 -34.66 -16.72
CA VAL A 660 17.47 -33.94 -16.94
C VAL A 660 17.41 -32.69 -16.06
N ASP A 661 17.27 -31.52 -16.68
CA ASP A 661 16.88 -30.32 -15.98
C ASP A 661 15.35 -30.26 -15.90
N ILE A 662 14.87 -29.80 -14.78
CA ILE A 662 13.43 -29.68 -14.49
C ILE A 662 13.09 -28.19 -14.40
N HIS A 663 12.03 -27.78 -15.08
CA HIS A 663 11.53 -26.42 -15.01
C HIS A 663 10.09 -26.43 -14.51
N ILE A 664 9.87 -25.82 -13.34
CA ILE A 664 8.53 -25.55 -12.81
C ILE A 664 8.19 -24.10 -13.12
N HIS A 665 7.06 -23.90 -13.78
CA HIS A 665 6.52 -22.59 -14.10
C HIS A 665 5.14 -22.43 -13.50
N VAL A 666 4.89 -21.29 -12.88
CA VAL A 666 3.56 -20.90 -12.43
C VAL A 666 3.15 -19.67 -13.22
N PRO A 667 2.21 -19.79 -14.19
CA PRO A 667 1.75 -18.70 -15.03
C PRO A 667 1.25 -17.49 -14.25
N GLU A 668 0.94 -16.39 -14.95
CA GLU A 668 0.55 -15.09 -14.39
C GLU A 668 1.68 -14.38 -13.62
N GLY A 669 2.83 -14.20 -14.29
CA GLY A 669 4.03 -13.56 -13.71
C GLY A 669 3.87 -12.09 -13.29
N ALA A 670 2.72 -11.47 -13.51
CA ALA A 670 2.44 -10.10 -13.06
C ALA A 670 2.07 -10.03 -11.56
N VAL A 671 1.70 -11.17 -10.93
CA VAL A 671 1.29 -11.25 -9.51
C VAL A 671 2.31 -12.07 -8.75
N PRO A 672 2.97 -11.49 -7.72
CA PRO A 672 3.85 -12.24 -6.83
C PRO A 672 3.06 -13.33 -6.09
N LYS A 673 3.64 -14.55 -6.03
CA LYS A 673 3.05 -15.71 -5.39
C LYS A 673 3.98 -16.23 -4.31
N ASP A 674 3.45 -16.39 -3.10
CA ASP A 674 4.23 -16.95 -2.00
C ASP A 674 3.35 -17.82 -1.09
N GLY A 675 3.97 -18.82 -0.46
CA GLY A 675 3.32 -19.70 0.50
C GLY A 675 3.60 -21.18 0.28
N PRO A 676 3.53 -22.01 1.34
CA PRO A 676 3.90 -23.44 1.29
C PRO A 676 2.80 -24.33 0.72
N SER A 677 1.57 -23.81 0.55
CA SER A 677 0.37 -24.63 0.24
C SER A 677 0.32 -25.21 -1.18
N ALA A 678 1.27 -24.87 -2.05
CA ALA A 678 1.42 -25.43 -3.38
C ALA A 678 2.34 -26.68 -3.43
N GLY A 679 2.90 -27.10 -2.30
CA GLY A 679 3.87 -28.21 -2.23
C GLY A 679 3.35 -29.51 -2.81
N VAL A 680 2.14 -29.93 -2.46
CA VAL A 680 1.52 -31.14 -3.03
C VAL A 680 1.25 -31.02 -4.53
N THR A 681 0.92 -29.82 -5.01
CA THR A 681 0.69 -29.51 -6.42
C THR A 681 1.99 -29.65 -7.22
N MET A 682 3.09 -29.07 -6.71
CA MET A 682 4.41 -29.16 -7.32
C MET A 682 4.94 -30.57 -7.32
N ALA A 683 4.78 -31.32 -6.20
CA ALA A 683 5.16 -32.71 -6.13
C ALA A 683 4.40 -33.59 -7.16
N THR A 684 3.10 -33.36 -7.29
CA THR A 684 2.26 -34.06 -8.29
C THR A 684 2.68 -33.74 -9.72
N ALA A 685 2.98 -32.47 -10.02
CA ALA A 685 3.46 -32.04 -11.33
C ALA A 685 4.82 -32.69 -11.67
N LEU A 686 5.73 -32.74 -10.70
CA LEU A 686 7.02 -33.39 -10.84
C LEU A 686 6.86 -34.91 -11.11
N VAL A 687 6.05 -35.62 -10.32
CA VAL A 687 5.79 -37.04 -10.53
C VAL A 687 5.16 -37.29 -11.90
N SER A 688 4.17 -36.48 -12.28
CA SER A 688 3.49 -36.59 -13.57
C SER A 688 4.45 -36.44 -14.75
N VAL A 689 5.30 -35.41 -14.76
CA VAL A 689 6.22 -35.18 -15.88
C VAL A 689 7.32 -36.24 -15.97
N LEU A 690 7.85 -36.69 -14.81
CA LEU A 690 8.93 -37.69 -14.76
C LEU A 690 8.46 -39.10 -15.10
N THR A 691 7.21 -39.45 -14.76
CA THR A 691 6.62 -40.75 -15.07
C THR A 691 5.85 -40.79 -16.40
N GLY A 692 5.58 -39.61 -17.01
CA GLY A 692 4.75 -39.49 -18.20
C GLY A 692 3.26 -39.79 -17.95
N ILE A 693 2.81 -39.79 -16.69
CA ILE A 693 1.42 -40.13 -16.32
C ILE A 693 0.62 -38.84 -16.23
N PRO A 694 -0.48 -38.72 -17.01
CA PRO A 694 -1.30 -37.51 -17.00
C PRO A 694 -2.00 -37.27 -15.66
N VAL A 695 -2.16 -35.99 -15.30
CA VAL A 695 -2.98 -35.56 -14.15
C VAL A 695 -4.42 -35.32 -14.63
N ARG A 696 -5.37 -35.71 -13.79
CA ARG A 696 -6.79 -35.46 -14.03
C ARG A 696 -7.08 -33.96 -14.01
N ASN A 697 -7.78 -33.46 -15.00
CA ASN A 697 -8.14 -32.05 -15.16
C ASN A 697 -9.28 -31.58 -14.26
N ASP A 698 -10.09 -32.52 -13.73
CA ASP A 698 -11.21 -32.25 -12.83
C ASP A 698 -10.80 -32.21 -11.35
N VAL A 699 -9.51 -32.27 -11.07
CA VAL A 699 -8.93 -32.29 -9.72
C VAL A 699 -8.22 -30.98 -9.45
N ALA A 700 -8.44 -30.40 -8.26
CA ALA A 700 -7.57 -29.39 -7.69
C ALA A 700 -7.12 -29.80 -6.29
N MET A 701 -5.94 -29.32 -5.90
CA MET A 701 -5.33 -29.71 -4.64
C MET A 701 -4.68 -28.52 -3.93
N THR A 702 -4.54 -28.66 -2.62
CA THR A 702 -3.78 -27.74 -1.79
C THR A 702 -3.21 -28.51 -0.60
N GLY A 703 -2.01 -28.16 -0.18
CA GLY A 703 -1.33 -28.78 0.96
C GLY A 703 0.15 -28.46 0.96
N GLU A 704 0.73 -28.29 2.14
CA GLU A 704 2.17 -28.22 2.32
C GLU A 704 2.73 -29.65 2.36
N ILE A 705 3.89 -29.87 1.74
CA ILE A 705 4.57 -31.17 1.75
C ILE A 705 5.81 -31.14 2.63
N THR A 706 6.02 -32.19 3.42
CA THR A 706 7.28 -32.38 4.13
C THR A 706 8.23 -33.30 3.33
N LEU A 707 9.51 -33.30 3.68
CA LEU A 707 10.53 -34.20 3.07
C LEU A 707 10.21 -35.71 3.19
N ARG A 708 9.27 -36.06 4.06
CA ARG A 708 8.81 -37.45 4.27
C ARG A 708 7.44 -37.72 3.65
N GLY A 709 6.93 -36.81 2.81
CA GLY A 709 5.66 -37.00 2.12
C GLY A 709 4.41 -36.70 2.95
N ARG A 710 4.54 -36.30 4.22
CA ARG A 710 3.38 -35.89 5.03
C ARG A 710 2.79 -34.61 4.48
N VAL A 711 1.45 -34.54 4.41
CA VAL A 711 0.69 -33.34 3.99
C VAL A 711 0.24 -32.59 5.20
N LEU A 712 0.67 -31.32 5.30
CA LEU A 712 0.37 -30.42 6.42
C LEU A 712 -0.80 -29.49 6.09
N PRO A 713 -1.50 -28.98 7.14
CA PRO A 713 -2.68 -28.12 6.98
C PRO A 713 -2.33 -26.75 6.38
N ILE A 714 -3.33 -26.12 5.78
CA ILE A 714 -3.22 -24.82 5.09
C ILE A 714 -4.28 -23.85 5.57
N GLY A 715 -4.08 -22.56 5.31
CA GLY A 715 -5.06 -21.51 5.53
C GLY A 715 -5.94 -21.21 4.31
N GLY A 716 -7.09 -20.55 4.54
CA GLY A 716 -7.97 -20.05 3.48
C GLY A 716 -8.69 -21.14 2.69
N LEU A 717 -9.05 -22.27 3.33
CA LEU A 717 -9.71 -23.38 2.64
C LEU A 717 -11.04 -22.97 2.01
N LYS A 718 -11.82 -22.12 2.67
CA LYS A 718 -13.08 -21.60 2.14
C LYS A 718 -12.89 -20.90 0.80
N GLU A 719 -11.97 -19.94 0.74
CA GLU A 719 -11.67 -19.16 -0.45
C GLU A 719 -11.13 -20.03 -1.59
N LYS A 720 -10.23 -20.95 -1.26
CA LYS A 720 -9.67 -21.92 -2.18
C LYS A 720 -10.74 -22.83 -2.78
N THR A 721 -11.68 -23.31 -1.95
CA THR A 721 -12.80 -24.13 -2.42
C THR A 721 -13.75 -23.34 -3.33
N LEU A 722 -14.02 -22.08 -3.00
CA LEU A 722 -14.85 -21.23 -3.85
C LEU A 722 -14.17 -20.95 -5.21
N ALA A 723 -12.85 -20.86 -5.24
CA ALA A 723 -12.11 -20.75 -6.50
C ALA A 723 -12.22 -22.03 -7.34
N ALA A 724 -12.03 -23.19 -6.72
CA ALA A 724 -12.22 -24.49 -7.38
C ALA A 724 -13.65 -24.64 -7.94
N TYR A 725 -14.66 -24.19 -7.18
CA TYR A 725 -16.06 -24.19 -7.62
C TYR A 725 -16.27 -23.34 -8.89
N ARG A 726 -15.72 -22.13 -8.90
CA ARG A 726 -15.78 -21.23 -10.08
C ARG A 726 -15.08 -21.83 -11.29
N ALA A 727 -13.95 -22.49 -11.09
CA ALA A 727 -13.20 -23.16 -12.13
C ALA A 727 -13.87 -24.45 -12.64
N GLY A 728 -14.99 -24.91 -12.05
CA GLY A 728 -15.68 -26.12 -12.47
C GLY A 728 -14.99 -27.43 -12.08
N ILE A 729 -14.08 -27.41 -11.13
CA ILE A 729 -13.43 -28.57 -10.53
C ILE A 729 -14.47 -29.43 -9.82
N THR A 730 -14.35 -30.74 -9.90
CA THR A 730 -15.28 -31.69 -9.27
C THR A 730 -14.62 -32.50 -8.13
N THR A 731 -13.30 -32.60 -8.10
CA THR A 731 -12.57 -33.31 -7.05
C THR A 731 -11.62 -32.36 -6.34
N LEU A 732 -11.74 -32.27 -5.01
CA LEU A 732 -10.91 -31.40 -4.18
C LEU A 732 -10.08 -32.26 -3.22
N ILE A 733 -8.75 -32.15 -3.32
CA ILE A 733 -7.81 -32.84 -2.43
C ILE A 733 -7.30 -31.84 -1.38
N ILE A 734 -7.53 -32.14 -0.11
CA ILE A 734 -7.18 -31.27 1.02
C ILE A 734 -6.47 -32.05 2.12
N PRO A 735 -5.65 -31.39 2.95
CA PRO A 735 -5.08 -32.03 4.14
C PRO A 735 -6.18 -32.49 5.10
N LYS A 736 -5.99 -33.63 5.75
CA LYS A 736 -6.96 -34.21 6.69
C LYS A 736 -7.24 -33.27 7.87
N GLU A 737 -6.24 -32.56 8.34
CA GLU A 737 -6.37 -31.62 9.45
C GLU A 737 -7.29 -30.43 9.12
N ASN A 738 -7.49 -30.10 7.82
CA ASN A 738 -8.44 -29.08 7.35
C ASN A 738 -9.88 -29.62 7.20
N GLN A 739 -10.16 -30.87 7.53
CA GLN A 739 -11.53 -31.40 7.49
C GLN A 739 -12.50 -30.59 8.35
N LYS A 740 -12.04 -30.05 9.47
CA LYS A 740 -12.80 -29.18 10.36
C LYS A 740 -13.24 -27.86 9.68
N ASP A 741 -12.43 -27.35 8.76
CA ASP A 741 -12.66 -26.07 8.09
C ASP A 741 -13.74 -26.17 7.00
N LEU A 742 -14.15 -27.42 6.64
CA LEU A 742 -15.25 -27.67 5.71
C LEU A 742 -16.60 -27.14 6.26
N GLU A 743 -16.76 -27.03 7.57
CA GLU A 743 -17.95 -26.46 8.21
C GLU A 743 -18.19 -24.97 7.86
N GLU A 744 -17.15 -24.30 7.38
CA GLU A 744 -17.24 -22.89 6.98
C GLU A 744 -17.71 -22.70 5.55
N ILE A 745 -17.74 -23.77 4.77
CA ILE A 745 -18.10 -23.75 3.35
C ILE A 745 -19.58 -24.02 3.20
N PRO A 746 -20.32 -23.23 2.39
CA PRO A 746 -21.74 -23.44 2.19
C PRO A 746 -22.06 -24.86 1.68
N PRO A 747 -23.09 -25.53 2.23
CA PRO A 747 -23.42 -26.90 1.86
C PRO A 747 -23.69 -27.14 0.37
N HIS A 748 -24.27 -26.15 -0.31
CA HIS A 748 -24.55 -26.24 -1.75
C HIS A 748 -23.27 -26.23 -2.59
N VAL A 749 -22.17 -25.61 -2.11
CA VAL A 749 -20.84 -25.64 -2.73
C VAL A 749 -20.18 -26.97 -2.49
N LEU A 750 -20.20 -27.45 -1.22
CA LEU A 750 -19.63 -28.75 -0.86
C LEU A 750 -20.24 -29.91 -1.63
N SER A 751 -21.56 -29.85 -1.88
CA SER A 751 -22.27 -30.91 -2.60
C SER A 751 -21.81 -31.10 -4.06
N GLN A 752 -21.06 -30.15 -4.63
CA GLN A 752 -20.53 -30.23 -5.98
C GLN A 752 -19.16 -30.93 -6.05
N PHE A 753 -18.54 -31.19 -4.90
CA PHE A 753 -17.21 -31.79 -4.83
C PHE A 753 -17.19 -33.20 -4.29
N LYS A 754 -16.32 -34.02 -4.88
CA LYS A 754 -15.76 -35.20 -4.21
C LYS A 754 -14.57 -34.70 -3.39
N ILE A 755 -14.74 -34.59 -2.06
CA ILE A 755 -13.66 -34.16 -1.16
C ILE A 755 -12.84 -35.38 -0.75
N VAL A 756 -11.51 -35.24 -0.92
CA VAL A 756 -10.52 -36.24 -0.54
C VAL A 756 -9.61 -35.66 0.52
N CYS A 757 -9.73 -36.18 1.75
CA CYS A 757 -8.86 -35.76 2.85
C CYS A 757 -7.63 -36.67 2.89
N VAL A 758 -6.42 -36.10 2.85
CA VAL A 758 -5.15 -36.81 2.73
C VAL A 758 -4.19 -36.50 3.87
N GLU A 759 -3.38 -37.44 4.27
CA GLU A 759 -2.29 -37.30 5.24
C GLU A 759 -0.91 -37.45 4.60
N GLN A 760 -0.84 -38.16 3.46
CA GLN A 760 0.40 -38.48 2.75
C GLN A 760 0.26 -38.17 1.26
N ILE A 761 1.38 -37.88 0.63
CA ILE A 761 1.42 -37.51 -0.79
C ILE A 761 1.00 -38.64 -1.72
N GLU A 762 1.22 -39.89 -1.31
CA GLU A 762 0.79 -41.09 -2.08
C GLU A 762 -0.73 -41.05 -2.31
N GLN A 763 -1.50 -40.67 -1.28
CA GLN A 763 -2.95 -40.53 -1.38
C GLN A 763 -3.36 -39.38 -2.33
N VAL A 764 -2.53 -38.33 -2.42
CA VAL A 764 -2.72 -37.26 -3.41
C VAL A 764 -2.54 -37.80 -4.81
N LEU A 765 -1.42 -38.52 -5.04
CA LEU A 765 -1.09 -39.10 -6.35
C LEU A 765 -2.14 -40.10 -6.82
N GLU A 766 -2.65 -40.98 -5.92
CA GLU A 766 -3.72 -41.96 -6.20
C GLU A 766 -5.00 -41.31 -6.73
N ASN A 767 -5.32 -40.12 -6.25
CA ASN A 767 -6.56 -39.41 -6.61
C ASN A 767 -6.35 -38.40 -7.75
N ALA A 768 -5.12 -37.88 -7.95
CA ALA A 768 -4.80 -36.87 -8.95
C ALA A 768 -4.34 -37.47 -10.29
N LEU A 769 -3.56 -38.55 -10.28
CA LEU A 769 -3.05 -39.17 -11.49
C LEU A 769 -4.11 -40.08 -12.13
N THR A 770 -4.02 -40.26 -13.45
CA THR A 770 -4.91 -41.18 -14.17
C THR A 770 -4.61 -42.68 -13.86
N ARG A 771 -3.37 -42.98 -13.43
CA ARG A 771 -2.91 -44.25 -12.90
C ARG A 771 -1.73 -44.03 -11.96
N MET A 772 -1.48 -44.95 -11.04
CA MET A 772 -0.29 -44.87 -10.19
C MET A 772 0.95 -45.32 -10.97
N PRO A 773 2.14 -44.74 -10.65
CA PRO A 773 3.42 -45.24 -11.13
C PRO A 773 3.64 -46.68 -10.70
N GLU A 774 4.22 -47.51 -11.58
CA GLU A 774 4.61 -48.89 -11.24
C GLU A 774 5.96 -48.84 -10.50
N ARG A 775 6.03 -49.47 -9.32
CA ARG A 775 7.27 -49.56 -8.56
C ARG A 775 8.32 -50.31 -9.37
N LEU A 776 9.54 -49.79 -9.40
CA LEU A 776 10.66 -50.58 -9.95
C LEU A 776 10.86 -51.82 -9.11
N SER A 777 10.62 -52.99 -9.70
CA SER A 777 10.89 -54.28 -9.05
C SER A 777 12.40 -54.45 -8.91
N LEU A 778 12.91 -54.56 -7.69
CA LEU A 778 14.31 -54.84 -7.36
C LEU A 778 14.84 -56.21 -7.88
N ILE A 779 14.10 -56.86 -8.81
CA ILE A 779 14.43 -58.22 -9.28
C ILE A 779 15.29 -58.18 -10.57
N HIS A 780 15.72 -57.05 -11.06
CA HIS A 780 16.59 -56.94 -12.23
C HIS A 780 17.82 -56.04 -11.98
N ILE A 781 18.61 -56.39 -10.98
CA ILE A 781 20.03 -56.01 -10.87
C ILE A 781 20.86 -57.26 -10.74
#